data_e97be0b475de29eb95a3af9d5e6814ac
#
_entry.id   e97be0b475de29eb95a3af9d5e6814ac
#
_cell.length_a   1.000
_cell.length_b   1.000
_cell.length_c   1.000
_cell.angle_alpha   90.00
_cell.angle_beta   90.00
_cell.angle_gamma   90.00
#
_symmetry.space_group_name_H-M   'P 1'
#
loop_
_entity.id
_entity.type
_entity.pdbx_description
1 polymer ?
#
loop_
_entity_poly.entity_id
_entity_poly.type
_entity_poly.pdbx_seq_one_letter_code
_entity_poly.pdbx_strand_id
1 'polypeptide(L)'
;MSGLLKRFGPKQADSVDGLEPSPQQSTISSAQAPEKTENNATISTARDIEEADANRRLATFERAHRWDPNLEDEQLHDIDDAVNARDPNSEARIFDEVFENSPYPEVRAAVRNYDEDLPCNTIRAWAIGILLTTIASGLNALFSLRSPTLTVTSVVIQLVAYPLGVGWDLIMPSGTFNTFGRKWSMKPGPFNLKEHGLIVIMANAAFGNGVGYFTDTIVAQRGFYGQNFGWGFNILLAITTQCVGFGIAGLMRRYLVEPASMIWPKTLVNTAFIYALHDHSKTDPSKSNGWSISRYRYFLYVFVGSFVWYWFPGYIAKFLSIFAFVTWIRPHNVVINQLFGGSTGLSLIPITFDWTQITGYSLYSPLIPPFFAIANTLVGTVFWYIIICTGIHYSGHWYSEYLPMSDSNSYDNTGKLYNVSKILTPEFTLDEEKYKAYSPLFLSTTFAMTYGLSFAAIAAVIFHTILFHGEEIWIHGRAVGDDLEDNHTKMMRKYKPVPWWWYGLLFLGMAGMSFATVCAWPTHLSWWALIIGLLIAVVWTIPIGIIYATTNVHLGLNVFTEYIIGYMQPGRPVIATLWSCFVQLAVMEWGLRHIPNICEQGQANNFTCPNGRVFFTASVIFGLIGPRRIFSTGSLYGGLQYFWLAGSVVPFIAYALARMFPRSKVRFFSSPLFFGGMVQLPPATPLNYLSWSLVGVVFQRIIRNRYRGWWMRFNYITSAGLDVGLTICTIIIIAALNLTGTSFPKWWGNTAPTTTMDFLDTAVQKKVSAGEIFGPPAGSWK
;
A
#
# COMPACT_ATOMS: atom_id res chain seq x y z
N MET A 1 -18.41 -24.06 -24.64
CA MET A 1 -17.46 -23.78 -23.53
C MET A 1 -17.39 -24.89 -22.48
N SER A 2 -18.46 -25.64 -22.21
CA SER A 2 -18.43 -26.76 -21.23
C SER A 2 -17.64 -28.01 -21.68
N GLY A 3 -17.40 -28.19 -22.97
CA GLY A 3 -16.67 -29.34 -23.51
C GLY A 3 -15.14 -29.20 -23.53
N LEU A 4 -14.60 -27.99 -23.52
CA LEU A 4 -13.16 -27.73 -23.51
C LEU A 4 -12.55 -27.85 -22.09
N LEU A 5 -13.33 -27.54 -21.06
CA LEU A 5 -12.88 -27.61 -19.66
C LEU A 5 -12.73 -29.04 -19.12
N LYS A 6 -13.40 -30.04 -19.72
CA LYS A 6 -13.26 -31.45 -19.33
C LYS A 6 -11.94 -32.10 -19.79
N ARG A 7 -11.20 -31.48 -20.72
CA ARG A 7 -9.91 -31.99 -21.21
C ARG A 7 -8.68 -31.56 -20.40
N PHE A 8 -8.81 -30.64 -19.47
CA PHE A 8 -7.71 -29.99 -18.75
C PHE A 8 -7.66 -30.30 -17.25
N GLY A 9 -8.44 -31.27 -16.73
CA GLY A 9 -8.28 -31.73 -15.36
C GLY A 9 -7.18 -32.78 -15.24
N PRO A 10 -6.36 -32.77 -14.18
CA PRO A 10 -5.43 -33.86 -13.92
C PRO A 10 -6.21 -35.16 -13.77
N LYS A 11 -5.71 -36.25 -14.40
CA LYS A 11 -6.22 -37.59 -14.21
C LYS A 11 -6.11 -37.94 -12.72
N GLN A 12 -7.23 -38.25 -12.09
CA GLN A 12 -7.25 -38.91 -10.80
C GLN A 12 -6.46 -40.21 -10.90
N ALA A 13 -5.49 -40.39 -10.02
CA ALA A 13 -4.88 -41.68 -9.77
C ALA A 13 -5.94 -42.59 -9.14
N ASP A 14 -6.13 -43.76 -9.71
CA ASP A 14 -7.06 -44.76 -9.24
C ASP A 14 -6.74 -45.16 -7.80
N SER A 15 -7.76 -45.11 -6.96
CA SER A 15 -7.75 -45.64 -5.60
C SER A 15 -7.59 -47.16 -5.68
N VAL A 16 -6.48 -47.65 -5.15
CA VAL A 16 -6.34 -49.09 -4.83
C VAL A 16 -7.04 -49.33 -3.49
N ASP A 17 -8.20 -49.94 -3.55
CA ASP A 17 -8.89 -50.47 -2.41
C ASP A 17 -8.17 -51.71 -1.83
N GLY A 18 -8.17 -51.77 -0.51
CA GLY A 18 -8.14 -53.02 0.21
C GLY A 18 -6.81 -53.44 0.80
N LEU A 19 -6.67 -53.24 2.09
CA LEU A 19 -6.22 -54.27 3.05
C LEU A 19 -6.30 -53.70 4.48
N GLU A 20 -7.36 -54.06 5.18
CA GLU A 20 -7.40 -53.98 6.65
C GLU A 20 -6.44 -55.02 7.25
N PRO A 21 -5.68 -54.71 8.28
CA PRO A 21 -5.05 -55.75 9.12
C PRO A 21 -5.90 -56.01 10.35
N SER A 22 -6.41 -57.25 10.43
CA SER A 22 -7.04 -57.85 11.61
C SER A 22 -6.02 -57.98 12.77
N PRO A 23 -6.49 -57.88 14.04
CA PRO A 23 -5.60 -58.03 15.20
C PRO A 23 -5.35 -59.51 15.51
N GLN A 24 -4.12 -59.96 15.38
CA GLN A 24 -3.67 -61.22 15.99
C GLN A 24 -3.22 -61.01 17.41
N GLN A 25 -3.96 -61.52 18.35
CA GLN A 25 -3.54 -61.81 19.71
C GLN A 25 -2.48 -62.90 19.69
N SER A 26 -1.30 -62.57 20.19
CA SER A 26 -0.29 -63.56 20.63
C SER A 26 -0.03 -63.39 22.10
N THR A 27 -0.57 -64.33 22.87
CA THR A 27 -0.17 -64.64 24.26
C THR A 27 1.29 -65.10 24.32
N ILE A 28 2.13 -64.36 25.02
CA ILE A 28 3.43 -64.83 25.45
C ILE A 28 3.60 -64.57 26.95
N SER A 29 3.90 -65.65 27.59
CA SER A 29 4.27 -65.96 28.95
C SER A 29 5.15 -64.97 29.70
N SER A 30 4.82 -64.79 30.96
CA SER A 30 5.58 -64.10 32.01
C SER A 30 7.03 -64.61 32.16
N ALA A 31 7.99 -63.70 31.96
CA ALA A 31 9.33 -63.78 32.51
C ALA A 31 9.66 -62.42 33.15
N GLN A 32 9.94 -62.44 34.43
CA GLN A 32 10.42 -61.29 35.23
C GLN A 32 11.75 -60.79 34.67
N ALA A 33 11.82 -59.49 34.41
CA ALA A 33 13.05 -58.75 34.14
C ALA A 33 13.16 -57.56 35.11
N PRO A 34 14.36 -57.11 35.45
CA PRO A 34 14.61 -56.23 36.60
C PRO A 34 14.22 -54.79 36.39
N GLU A 35 13.99 -54.12 37.52
CA GLU A 35 13.62 -52.72 37.68
C GLU A 35 14.34 -51.76 36.73
N LYS A 36 13.54 -51.11 35.89
CA LYS A 36 13.91 -49.88 35.13
C LYS A 36 13.49 -48.64 35.90
N THR A 37 14.14 -48.36 37.01
CA THR A 37 13.89 -47.13 37.78
C THR A 37 14.64 -45.92 37.20
N GLU A 38 15.70 -46.12 36.40
CA GLU A 38 16.47 -45.01 35.82
C GLU A 38 15.87 -44.41 34.55
N ASN A 39 15.05 -45.13 33.76
CA ASN A 39 14.48 -44.63 32.54
C ASN A 39 13.28 -43.67 32.75
N ASN A 40 12.57 -43.80 33.87
CA ASN A 40 11.41 -42.91 34.16
C ASN A 40 11.88 -41.55 34.68
N ALA A 41 12.98 -41.47 35.41
CA ALA A 41 13.55 -40.22 35.88
C ALA A 41 14.14 -39.40 34.72
N THR A 42 14.76 -40.04 33.72
CA THR A 42 15.32 -39.36 32.53
C THR A 42 14.21 -38.91 31.55
N ILE A 43 13.12 -39.65 31.44
CA ILE A 43 11.95 -39.29 30.62
C ILE A 43 11.15 -38.18 31.28
N SER A 44 10.99 -38.17 32.61
CA SER A 44 10.33 -37.07 33.33
C SER A 44 11.15 -35.78 33.25
N THR A 45 12.47 -35.84 33.45
CA THR A 45 13.35 -34.66 33.32
C THR A 45 13.41 -34.12 31.89
N ALA A 46 13.32 -34.94 30.86
CA ALA A 46 13.24 -34.48 29.47
C ALA A 46 11.91 -33.75 29.17
N ARG A 47 10.79 -34.32 29.65
CA ARG A 47 9.47 -33.66 29.57
C ARG A 47 9.42 -32.34 30.33
N ASP A 48 9.92 -32.30 31.55
CA ASP A 48 9.96 -31.10 32.39
C ASP A 48 10.82 -30.00 31.74
N ILE A 49 11.89 -30.36 31.02
CA ILE A 49 12.72 -29.42 30.26
C ILE A 49 11.99 -28.92 29.03
N GLU A 50 11.28 -29.77 28.27
CA GLU A 50 10.47 -29.35 27.10
C GLU A 50 9.32 -28.44 27.52
N GLU A 51 8.59 -28.75 28.61
CA GLU A 51 7.53 -27.91 29.16
C GLU A 51 8.06 -26.56 29.65
N ALA A 52 9.20 -26.53 30.33
CA ALA A 52 9.82 -25.29 30.79
C ALA A 52 10.30 -24.40 29.62
N ASP A 53 10.78 -25.02 28.53
CA ASP A 53 11.17 -24.27 27.33
C ASP A 53 9.96 -23.73 26.57
N ALA A 54 8.89 -24.50 26.45
CA ALA A 54 7.63 -24.08 25.84
C ALA A 54 7.01 -22.88 26.59
N ASN A 55 6.94 -22.96 27.92
CA ASN A 55 6.43 -21.86 28.74
C ASN A 55 7.30 -20.60 28.63
N ARG A 56 8.63 -20.76 28.65
CA ARG A 56 9.55 -19.63 28.44
C ARG A 56 9.32 -18.95 27.08
N ARG A 57 9.12 -19.74 26.03
CA ARG A 57 8.87 -19.22 24.67
C ARG A 57 7.52 -18.51 24.58
N LEU A 58 6.45 -19.09 25.15
CA LEU A 58 5.13 -18.46 25.23
C LEU A 58 5.17 -17.16 26.03
N ALA A 59 5.83 -17.12 27.18
CA ALA A 59 6.00 -15.92 27.98
C ALA A 59 6.81 -14.82 27.25
N THR A 60 7.79 -15.22 26.45
CA THR A 60 8.55 -14.28 25.61
C THR A 60 7.70 -13.74 24.48
N PHE A 61 6.88 -14.61 23.85
CA PHE A 61 5.95 -14.23 22.81
C PHE A 61 4.87 -13.26 23.34
N GLU A 62 4.22 -13.60 24.48
CA GLU A 62 3.23 -12.74 25.14
C GLU A 62 3.80 -11.35 25.41
N ARG A 63 5.01 -11.27 25.95
CA ARG A 63 5.67 -10.00 26.26
C ARG A 63 5.98 -9.19 25.01
N ALA A 64 6.47 -9.84 23.94
CA ALA A 64 6.79 -9.19 22.67
C ALA A 64 5.52 -8.64 21.98
N HIS A 65 4.40 -9.38 22.08
CA HIS A 65 3.17 -9.08 21.33
C HIS A 65 2.03 -8.51 22.17
N ARG A 66 2.30 -8.14 23.42
CA ARG A 66 1.30 -7.63 24.38
C ARG A 66 0.48 -6.45 23.86
N TRP A 67 1.07 -5.61 23.03
CA TRP A 67 0.46 -4.42 22.47
C TRP A 67 0.05 -4.59 20.99
N ASP A 68 0.20 -5.78 20.42
CA ASP A 68 -0.14 -6.03 19.03
C ASP A 68 -1.66 -5.96 18.81
N PRO A 69 -2.15 -4.99 18.02
CA PRO A 69 -3.57 -4.80 17.77
C PRO A 69 -4.17 -5.84 16.81
N ASN A 70 -3.35 -6.68 16.16
CA ASN A 70 -3.81 -7.75 15.28
C ASN A 70 -4.16 -9.04 16.04
N LEU A 71 -3.69 -9.20 17.27
CA LEU A 71 -4.10 -10.30 18.15
C LEU A 71 -5.47 -10.00 18.77
N GLU A 72 -6.39 -10.98 18.70
CA GLU A 72 -7.71 -10.88 19.33
C GLU A 72 -7.55 -10.91 20.86
N ASP A 73 -8.41 -10.18 21.59
CA ASP A 73 -8.37 -10.12 23.06
C ASP A 73 -8.46 -11.52 23.70
N GLU A 74 -9.28 -12.39 23.11
CA GLU A 74 -9.48 -13.77 23.55
C GLU A 74 -8.18 -14.58 23.44
N GLN A 75 -7.45 -14.45 22.34
CA GLN A 75 -6.17 -15.13 22.13
C GLN A 75 -5.09 -14.69 23.12
N LEU A 76 -5.03 -13.38 23.42
CA LEU A 76 -4.07 -12.90 24.43
C LEU A 76 -4.40 -13.41 25.83
N HIS A 77 -5.69 -13.52 26.17
CA HIS A 77 -6.11 -14.13 27.43
C HIS A 77 -5.76 -15.62 27.48
N ASP A 78 -6.00 -16.36 26.39
CA ASP A 78 -5.66 -17.78 26.31
C ASP A 78 -4.15 -18.00 26.49
N ILE A 79 -3.31 -17.12 25.92
CA ILE A 79 -1.84 -17.17 26.07
C ILE A 79 -1.43 -16.83 27.52
N ASP A 80 -1.99 -15.75 28.09
CA ASP A 80 -1.72 -15.32 29.48
C ASP A 80 -2.15 -16.41 30.49
N ASP A 81 -3.33 -16.99 30.28
CA ASP A 81 -3.83 -18.10 31.09
C ASP A 81 -2.94 -19.35 30.96
N ALA A 82 -2.48 -19.71 29.77
CA ALA A 82 -1.59 -20.84 29.54
C ALA A 82 -0.23 -20.66 30.25
N VAL A 83 0.33 -19.44 30.18
CA VAL A 83 1.61 -19.12 30.84
C VAL A 83 1.47 -19.13 32.38
N ASN A 84 0.35 -18.66 32.93
CA ASN A 84 0.15 -18.46 34.36
C ASN A 84 -0.46 -19.70 35.05
N ALA A 85 -1.38 -20.44 34.41
CA ALA A 85 -2.10 -21.56 35.00
C ALA A 85 -1.25 -22.84 35.06
N ARG A 86 -0.18 -22.98 34.27
CA ARG A 86 0.71 -24.15 34.17
C ARG A 86 -0.05 -25.46 33.95
N ASP A 87 -1.13 -25.43 33.17
CA ASP A 87 -1.81 -26.66 32.74
C ASP A 87 -1.14 -27.17 31.45
N PRO A 88 -0.44 -28.33 31.48
CA PRO A 88 0.32 -28.82 30.32
C PRO A 88 -0.52 -29.04 29.08
N ASN A 89 -1.81 -29.36 29.19
CA ASN A 89 -2.68 -29.57 28.03
C ASN A 89 -3.09 -28.27 27.34
N SER A 90 -3.39 -27.22 28.12
CA SER A 90 -3.70 -25.90 27.58
C SER A 90 -2.44 -25.25 27.01
N GLU A 91 -1.30 -25.39 27.69
CA GLU A 91 -0.01 -24.88 27.23
C GLU A 91 0.41 -25.51 25.89
N ALA A 92 0.36 -26.84 25.75
CA ALA A 92 0.68 -27.53 24.49
C ALA A 92 -0.23 -27.11 23.35
N ARG A 93 -1.54 -26.97 23.59
CA ARG A 93 -2.50 -26.51 22.56
C ARG A 93 -2.19 -25.10 22.10
N ILE A 94 -1.94 -24.18 23.01
CA ILE A 94 -1.63 -22.78 22.67
C ILE A 94 -0.25 -22.69 22.01
N PHE A 95 0.73 -23.47 22.46
CA PHE A 95 2.04 -23.55 21.82
C PHE A 95 1.94 -24.00 20.35
N ASP A 96 1.18 -25.04 20.06
CA ASP A 96 0.94 -25.51 18.69
C ASP A 96 0.24 -24.43 17.84
N GLU A 97 -0.74 -23.73 18.40
CA GLU A 97 -1.44 -22.65 17.68
C GLU A 97 -0.51 -21.49 17.34
N VAL A 98 0.39 -21.10 18.24
CA VAL A 98 1.30 -19.96 18.09
C VAL A 98 2.52 -20.32 17.23
N PHE A 99 3.19 -21.45 17.48
CA PHE A 99 4.49 -21.76 16.89
C PHE A 99 4.47 -22.81 15.77
N GLU A 100 3.46 -23.67 15.69
CA GLU A 100 3.32 -24.67 14.62
C GLU A 100 2.26 -24.26 13.58
N ASN A 101 1.49 -23.20 13.85
CA ASN A 101 0.54 -22.61 12.92
C ASN A 101 0.83 -21.10 12.83
N SER A 102 -0.19 -20.27 12.97
CA SER A 102 -0.04 -18.82 13.14
C SER A 102 -1.13 -18.29 14.08
N PRO A 103 -0.80 -17.43 15.02
CA PRO A 103 -1.79 -16.81 15.89
C PRO A 103 -2.75 -15.88 15.13
N TYR A 104 -2.35 -15.41 13.94
CA TYR A 104 -3.12 -14.43 13.15
C TYR A 104 -4.14 -15.10 12.22
N PRO A 105 -5.45 -14.85 12.39
CA PRO A 105 -6.49 -15.40 11.50
C PRO A 105 -6.29 -15.01 10.03
N GLU A 106 -5.76 -13.83 9.76
CA GLU A 106 -5.44 -13.33 8.42
C GLU A 106 -4.42 -14.24 7.72
N VAL A 107 -3.38 -14.64 8.42
CA VAL A 107 -2.32 -15.53 7.91
C VAL A 107 -2.90 -16.92 7.68
N ARG A 108 -3.63 -17.48 8.65
CA ARG A 108 -4.29 -18.80 8.51
C ARG A 108 -5.28 -18.85 7.33
N ALA A 109 -5.92 -17.73 6.98
CA ALA A 109 -6.83 -17.64 5.85
C ALA A 109 -6.13 -17.73 4.49
N ALA A 110 -4.88 -17.27 4.41
CA ALA A 110 -4.16 -17.05 3.15
C ALA A 110 -2.99 -18.00 2.94
N VAL A 111 -2.32 -18.45 4.00
CA VAL A 111 -1.04 -19.20 3.91
C VAL A 111 -1.22 -20.61 4.45
N ARG A 112 -0.55 -21.59 3.80
CA ARG A 112 -0.47 -22.97 4.27
C ARG A 112 0.67 -23.11 5.27
N ASN A 113 0.54 -24.06 6.20
CA ASN A 113 1.55 -24.37 7.21
C ASN A 113 2.49 -25.51 6.80
N TYR A 114 2.56 -25.84 5.52
CA TYR A 114 3.47 -26.84 4.95
C TYR A 114 4.04 -26.37 3.62
N ASP A 115 5.23 -26.87 3.29
CA ASP A 115 5.96 -26.57 2.05
C ASP A 115 6.09 -27.83 1.19
N GLU A 116 5.87 -27.65 -0.14
CA GLU A 116 6.06 -28.70 -1.15
C GLU A 116 7.39 -28.49 -1.86
N ASP A 117 8.15 -29.54 -2.10
CA ASP A 117 9.42 -29.45 -2.82
C ASP A 117 9.19 -29.42 -4.34
N LEU A 118 8.93 -28.21 -4.85
CA LEU A 118 8.64 -27.94 -6.25
C LEU A 118 9.73 -27.07 -6.88
N PRO A 119 10.06 -27.25 -8.18
CA PRO A 119 11.01 -26.40 -8.89
C PRO A 119 10.47 -24.98 -9.02
N CYS A 120 11.25 -23.98 -8.61
CA CYS A 120 10.88 -22.57 -8.66
C CYS A 120 11.62 -21.84 -9.80
N ASN A 121 12.94 -22.03 -9.89
CA ASN A 121 13.82 -21.29 -10.80
C ASN A 121 13.88 -21.94 -12.18
N THR A 122 12.89 -21.66 -13.02
CA THR A 122 12.73 -22.24 -14.36
C THR A 122 12.76 -21.16 -15.44
N ILE A 123 13.18 -21.54 -16.66
CA ILE A 123 13.19 -20.64 -17.83
C ILE A 123 11.78 -20.11 -18.12
N ARG A 124 10.76 -20.95 -17.95
CA ARG A 124 9.34 -20.59 -18.11
C ARG A 124 8.94 -19.44 -17.19
N ALA A 125 9.24 -19.56 -15.89
CA ALA A 125 8.91 -18.53 -14.91
C ALA A 125 9.58 -17.19 -15.23
N TRP A 126 10.85 -17.20 -15.62
CA TRP A 126 11.57 -15.98 -16.02
C TRP A 126 11.03 -15.38 -17.32
N ALA A 127 10.79 -16.18 -18.36
CA ALA A 127 10.30 -15.69 -19.64
C ALA A 127 8.91 -15.03 -19.50
N ILE A 128 7.96 -15.72 -18.85
CA ILE A 128 6.61 -15.19 -18.61
C ILE A 128 6.67 -14.00 -17.66
N GLY A 129 7.45 -14.10 -16.59
CA GLY A 129 7.59 -13.03 -15.59
C GLY A 129 8.14 -11.74 -16.18
N ILE A 130 9.24 -11.80 -16.95
CA ILE A 130 9.82 -10.61 -17.59
C ILE A 130 8.85 -10.02 -18.63
N LEU A 131 8.23 -10.85 -19.45
CA LEU A 131 7.27 -10.38 -20.47
C LEU A 131 6.10 -9.62 -19.82
N LEU A 132 5.43 -10.25 -18.86
CA LEU A 132 4.27 -9.66 -18.20
C LEU A 132 4.65 -8.42 -17.36
N THR A 133 5.78 -8.47 -16.70
CA THR A 133 6.29 -7.32 -15.93
C THR A 133 6.60 -6.13 -16.84
N THR A 134 7.19 -6.38 -18.03
CA THR A 134 7.47 -5.33 -19.01
C THR A 134 6.19 -4.66 -19.51
N ILE A 135 5.19 -5.45 -19.91
CA ILE A 135 3.91 -4.94 -20.41
C ILE A 135 3.19 -4.13 -19.30
N ALA A 136 3.09 -4.70 -18.11
CA ALA A 136 2.37 -4.03 -17.01
C ALA A 136 3.10 -2.77 -16.52
N SER A 137 4.44 -2.75 -16.48
CA SER A 137 5.20 -1.54 -16.14
C SER A 137 4.95 -0.41 -17.15
N GLY A 138 4.89 -0.73 -18.44
CA GLY A 138 4.56 0.25 -19.48
C GLY A 138 3.13 0.79 -19.34
N LEU A 139 2.16 -0.09 -19.12
CA LEU A 139 0.76 0.33 -18.90
C LEU A 139 0.62 1.19 -17.64
N ASN A 140 1.26 0.82 -16.54
CA ASN A 140 1.22 1.60 -15.31
C ASN A 140 1.84 2.99 -15.49
N ALA A 141 2.96 3.09 -16.21
CA ALA A 141 3.56 4.38 -16.53
C ALA A 141 2.63 5.27 -17.36
N LEU A 142 1.95 4.71 -18.37
CA LEU A 142 0.99 5.45 -19.16
C LEU A 142 -0.24 5.88 -18.36
N PHE A 143 -0.80 4.98 -17.55
CA PHE A 143 -2.02 5.24 -16.77
C PHE A 143 -1.78 6.13 -15.56
N SER A 144 -0.54 6.25 -15.07
CA SER A 144 -0.21 7.20 -14.00
C SER A 144 -0.35 8.65 -14.44
N LEU A 145 -0.21 8.92 -15.73
CA LEU A 145 -0.40 10.26 -16.31
C LEU A 145 -1.87 10.66 -16.43
N ARG A 146 -2.80 9.72 -16.28
CA ARG A 146 -4.24 9.93 -16.49
C ARG A 146 -4.99 10.14 -15.18
N SER A 147 -6.07 10.93 -15.21
CA SER A 147 -7.00 11.08 -14.09
C SER A 147 -8.35 10.39 -14.40
N PRO A 148 -8.89 9.53 -13.49
CA PRO A 148 -8.22 8.97 -12.31
C PRO A 148 -7.07 8.03 -12.70
N THR A 149 -6.06 7.95 -11.84
CA THR A 149 -4.94 7.00 -12.04
C THR A 149 -5.42 5.57 -11.95
N LEU A 150 -5.00 4.72 -12.86
CA LEU A 150 -5.27 3.29 -12.84
C LEU A 150 -3.96 2.53 -12.66
N THR A 151 -3.98 1.50 -11.84
CA THR A 151 -2.82 0.62 -11.63
C THR A 151 -3.16 -0.81 -12.01
N VAL A 152 -2.39 -1.40 -12.93
CA VAL A 152 -2.41 -2.84 -13.17
C VAL A 152 -1.70 -3.51 -12.01
N THR A 153 -2.45 -4.16 -11.14
CA THR A 153 -1.91 -4.79 -9.92
C THR A 153 -1.26 -6.13 -10.20
N SER A 154 -0.43 -6.62 -9.27
CA SER A 154 0.18 -7.96 -9.36
C SER A 154 -0.86 -9.08 -9.43
N VAL A 155 -2.07 -8.88 -8.91
CA VAL A 155 -3.18 -9.85 -8.98
C VAL A 155 -3.65 -10.07 -10.42
N VAL A 156 -3.63 -9.01 -11.26
CA VAL A 156 -3.92 -9.14 -12.71
C VAL A 156 -2.85 -9.99 -13.41
N ILE A 157 -1.58 -9.77 -13.05
CA ILE A 157 -0.48 -10.57 -13.59
C ILE A 157 -0.62 -12.04 -13.20
N GLN A 158 -1.02 -12.34 -11.97
CA GLN A 158 -1.32 -13.70 -11.51
C GLN A 158 -2.36 -14.37 -12.40
N LEU A 159 -3.49 -13.67 -12.66
CA LEU A 159 -4.54 -14.23 -13.50
C LEU A 159 -4.04 -14.55 -14.92
N VAL A 160 -3.26 -13.65 -15.51
CA VAL A 160 -2.73 -13.81 -16.89
C VAL A 160 -1.59 -14.84 -16.94
N ALA A 161 -0.76 -14.90 -15.91
CA ALA A 161 0.35 -15.84 -15.83
C ALA A 161 -0.10 -17.30 -15.80
N TYR A 162 -1.23 -17.59 -15.16
CA TYR A 162 -1.73 -18.95 -15.04
C TYR A 162 -2.04 -19.60 -16.41
N PRO A 163 -2.90 -19.05 -17.29
CA PRO A 163 -3.15 -19.62 -18.61
C PRO A 163 -1.90 -19.59 -19.51
N LEU A 164 -1.00 -18.62 -19.36
CA LEU A 164 0.26 -18.61 -20.12
C LEU A 164 1.19 -19.72 -19.66
N GLY A 165 1.29 -19.99 -18.37
CA GLY A 165 2.08 -21.09 -17.82
C GLY A 165 1.56 -22.46 -18.25
N VAL A 166 0.24 -22.67 -18.22
CA VAL A 166 -0.42 -23.89 -18.73
C VAL A 166 -0.27 -23.98 -20.24
N GLY A 167 -0.42 -22.88 -20.98
CA GLY A 167 -0.21 -22.82 -22.43
C GLY A 167 1.23 -23.16 -22.84
N TRP A 168 2.21 -22.71 -22.05
CA TRP A 168 3.61 -23.08 -22.23
C TRP A 168 3.81 -24.61 -22.15
N ASP A 169 3.12 -25.26 -21.19
CA ASP A 169 3.17 -26.71 -21.04
C ASP A 169 2.62 -27.49 -22.25
N LEU A 170 1.68 -26.90 -22.98
CA LEU A 170 1.10 -27.51 -24.17
C LEU A 170 1.99 -27.37 -25.40
N ILE A 171 2.76 -26.28 -25.49
CA ILE A 171 3.52 -25.92 -26.69
C ILE A 171 4.98 -26.42 -26.62
N MET A 172 5.60 -26.33 -25.41
CA MET A 172 7.03 -26.62 -25.30
C MET A 172 7.36 -28.09 -25.11
N PRO A 173 8.47 -28.58 -25.72
CA PRO A 173 8.90 -29.96 -25.61
C PRO A 173 9.40 -30.30 -24.19
N SER A 174 9.13 -31.50 -23.72
CA SER A 174 9.53 -32.03 -22.40
C SER A 174 10.98 -32.58 -22.38
N GLY A 175 11.83 -32.21 -23.34
CA GLY A 175 13.22 -32.66 -23.41
C GLY A 175 14.13 -31.99 -22.38
N THR A 176 15.15 -32.71 -21.91
CA THR A 176 16.27 -32.15 -21.16
C THR A 176 17.42 -31.85 -22.12
N PHE A 177 17.86 -30.61 -22.13
CA PHE A 177 18.99 -30.13 -22.94
C PHE A 177 20.25 -30.06 -22.05
N ASN A 178 21.41 -30.31 -22.65
CA ASN A 178 22.69 -30.17 -21.98
C ASN A 178 23.54 -29.11 -22.71
N THR A 179 23.77 -27.98 -22.04
CA THR A 179 24.57 -26.89 -22.60
C THR A 179 25.68 -26.55 -21.61
N PHE A 180 26.94 -26.63 -22.05
CA PHE A 180 28.13 -26.38 -21.20
C PHE A 180 28.15 -27.22 -19.90
N GLY A 181 27.71 -28.49 -19.98
CA GLY A 181 27.70 -29.41 -18.81
C GLY A 181 26.54 -29.18 -17.83
N ARG A 182 25.66 -28.19 -18.05
CA ARG A 182 24.46 -27.96 -17.24
C ARG A 182 23.23 -28.53 -17.93
N LYS A 183 22.51 -29.38 -17.21
CA LYS A 183 21.20 -29.90 -17.68
C LYS A 183 20.12 -28.87 -17.39
N TRP A 184 19.32 -28.53 -18.39
CA TRP A 184 18.17 -27.63 -18.29
C TRP A 184 17.01 -28.15 -19.14
N SER A 185 15.80 -27.72 -18.82
CA SER A 185 14.58 -28.09 -19.54
C SER A 185 13.68 -26.87 -19.70
N MET A 186 13.02 -26.78 -20.85
CA MET A 186 11.98 -25.79 -21.11
C MET A 186 10.68 -26.11 -20.35
N LYS A 187 10.48 -27.40 -20.05
CA LYS A 187 9.33 -27.91 -19.30
C LYS A 187 9.79 -28.94 -18.26
N PRO A 188 10.23 -28.47 -17.07
CA PRO A 188 10.70 -29.38 -16.02
C PRO A 188 9.58 -30.18 -15.34
N GLY A 189 8.30 -29.84 -15.60
CA GLY A 189 7.09 -30.47 -15.08
C GLY A 189 5.86 -29.62 -15.37
N PRO A 190 4.68 -29.92 -14.83
CA PRO A 190 3.51 -29.07 -14.95
C PRO A 190 3.75 -27.72 -14.29
N PHE A 191 3.05 -26.66 -14.78
CA PHE A 191 3.15 -25.33 -14.20
C PHE A 191 2.71 -25.35 -12.74
N ASN A 192 3.62 -24.98 -11.85
CA ASN A 192 3.43 -25.15 -10.43
C ASN A 192 3.31 -23.82 -9.67
N LEU A 193 2.91 -23.94 -8.41
CA LEU A 193 2.62 -22.86 -7.48
C LEU A 193 3.85 -21.97 -7.19
N LYS A 194 5.07 -22.56 -7.10
CA LYS A 194 6.30 -21.81 -6.82
C LYS A 194 6.78 -21.01 -8.02
N GLU A 195 6.67 -21.55 -9.24
CA GLU A 195 6.95 -20.81 -10.47
C GLU A 195 5.99 -19.62 -10.62
N HIS A 196 4.70 -19.84 -10.35
CA HIS A 196 3.70 -18.79 -10.35
C HIS A 196 4.02 -17.72 -9.30
N GLY A 197 4.41 -18.13 -8.08
CA GLY A 197 4.89 -17.24 -7.03
C GLY A 197 6.08 -16.37 -7.45
N LEU A 198 7.05 -16.95 -8.18
CA LEU A 198 8.20 -16.19 -8.68
C LEU A 198 7.78 -15.09 -9.68
N ILE A 199 6.85 -15.38 -10.59
CA ILE A 199 6.29 -14.38 -11.52
C ILE A 199 5.63 -13.24 -10.74
N VAL A 200 4.88 -13.56 -9.68
CA VAL A 200 4.21 -12.57 -8.83
C VAL A 200 5.20 -11.72 -8.05
N ILE A 201 6.29 -12.31 -7.56
CA ILE A 201 7.38 -11.57 -6.89
C ILE A 201 8.02 -10.59 -7.87
N MET A 202 8.29 -10.99 -9.13
CA MET A 202 8.80 -10.08 -10.16
C MET A 202 7.84 -8.90 -10.39
N ALA A 203 6.53 -9.16 -10.48
CA ALA A 203 5.52 -8.13 -10.66
C ALA A 203 5.44 -7.17 -9.45
N ASN A 204 5.44 -7.69 -8.22
CA ASN A 204 5.44 -6.87 -7.02
C ASN A 204 6.71 -6.02 -6.88
N ALA A 205 7.87 -6.58 -7.22
CA ALA A 205 9.13 -5.83 -7.20
C ALA A 205 9.15 -4.70 -8.25
N ALA A 206 8.51 -4.91 -9.39
CA ALA A 206 8.50 -3.95 -10.48
C ALA A 206 7.51 -2.80 -10.28
N PHE A 207 6.31 -3.08 -9.79
CA PHE A 207 5.22 -2.09 -9.69
C PHE A 207 4.23 -2.37 -8.54
N GLY A 208 4.68 -2.98 -7.46
CA GLY A 208 3.83 -3.31 -6.30
C GLY A 208 3.08 -2.12 -5.69
N ASN A 209 3.60 -0.91 -5.85
CA ASN A 209 2.97 0.35 -5.44
C ASN A 209 2.59 1.26 -6.63
N GLY A 210 2.36 0.69 -7.81
CA GLY A 210 2.05 1.42 -9.03
C GLY A 210 3.30 1.77 -9.84
N VAL A 211 3.58 3.05 -10.02
CA VAL A 211 4.80 3.53 -10.69
C VAL A 211 5.86 3.94 -9.67
N GLY A 212 7.12 3.94 -10.07
CA GLY A 212 8.21 4.43 -9.22
C GLY A 212 8.15 5.95 -9.05
N TYR A 213 8.51 6.45 -7.88
CA TYR A 213 8.49 7.88 -7.53
C TYR A 213 9.31 8.77 -8.48
N PHE A 214 10.34 8.21 -9.12
CA PHE A 214 11.14 8.92 -10.12
C PHE A 214 10.31 9.37 -11.32
N THR A 215 9.22 8.68 -11.65
CA THR A 215 8.33 9.09 -12.75
C THR A 215 7.66 10.42 -12.45
N ASP A 216 7.19 10.62 -11.22
CA ASP A 216 6.58 11.88 -10.79
C ASP A 216 7.61 13.01 -10.75
N THR A 217 8.86 12.71 -10.37
CA THR A 217 9.99 13.66 -10.45
C THR A 217 10.25 14.09 -11.90
N ILE A 218 10.30 13.15 -12.84
CA ILE A 218 10.53 13.48 -14.27
C ILE A 218 9.35 14.24 -14.87
N VAL A 219 8.11 13.89 -14.49
CA VAL A 219 6.91 14.63 -14.90
C VAL A 219 6.98 16.06 -14.37
N ALA A 220 7.32 16.27 -13.12
CA ALA A 220 7.50 17.60 -12.55
C ALA A 220 8.59 18.38 -13.27
N GLN A 221 9.77 17.77 -13.46
CA GLN A 221 10.92 18.36 -14.11
C GLN A 221 10.62 18.76 -15.55
N ARG A 222 10.05 17.87 -16.36
CA ARG A 222 9.85 18.10 -17.81
C ARG A 222 8.50 18.71 -18.14
N GLY A 223 7.42 18.25 -17.47
CA GLY A 223 6.06 18.67 -17.76
C GLY A 223 5.72 20.04 -17.18
N PHE A 224 6.25 20.36 -15.99
CA PHE A 224 5.92 21.61 -15.30
C PHE A 224 7.06 22.63 -15.27
N TYR A 225 8.31 22.18 -15.03
CA TYR A 225 9.48 23.10 -15.06
C TYR A 225 10.11 23.27 -16.45
N GLY A 226 9.84 22.37 -17.40
CA GLY A 226 10.45 22.41 -18.74
C GLY A 226 11.93 22.03 -18.78
N GLN A 227 12.50 21.46 -17.69
CA GLN A 227 13.89 21.06 -17.61
C GLN A 227 14.14 19.67 -18.22
N ASN A 228 15.30 19.45 -18.84
CA ASN A 228 15.68 18.18 -19.41
C ASN A 228 17.17 17.89 -19.20
N PHE A 229 17.49 17.00 -18.27
CA PHE A 229 18.88 16.56 -18.01
C PHE A 229 19.32 15.36 -18.87
N GLY A 230 18.44 14.86 -19.73
CA GLY A 230 18.74 13.77 -20.67
C GLY A 230 18.58 12.38 -20.09
N TRP A 231 18.68 11.38 -21.00
CA TRP A 231 18.47 9.97 -20.67
C TRP A 231 19.45 9.42 -19.62
N GLY A 232 20.73 9.84 -19.69
CA GLY A 232 21.76 9.38 -18.75
C GLY A 232 21.39 9.69 -17.30
N PHE A 233 20.94 10.91 -17.04
CA PHE A 233 20.44 11.32 -15.72
C PHE A 233 19.24 10.50 -15.29
N ASN A 234 18.21 10.42 -16.14
CA ASN A 234 16.97 9.72 -15.82
C ASN A 234 17.21 8.24 -15.49
N ILE A 235 18.09 7.57 -16.24
CA ILE A 235 18.46 6.18 -16.03
C ILE A 235 19.23 6.00 -14.71
N LEU A 236 20.26 6.82 -14.47
CA LEU A 236 21.04 6.71 -13.23
C LEU A 236 20.18 7.03 -12.00
N LEU A 237 19.35 8.05 -12.11
CA LEU A 237 18.36 8.39 -11.10
C LEU A 237 17.50 7.21 -10.75
N ALA A 238 16.91 6.61 -11.74
CA ALA A 238 16.08 5.45 -11.63
C ALA A 238 16.83 4.28 -10.98
N ILE A 239 18.06 3.94 -11.40
CA ILE A 239 18.91 2.86 -10.90
C ILE A 239 19.28 3.08 -9.43
N THR A 240 19.80 4.19 -9.09
CA THR A 240 20.39 4.38 -7.79
C THR A 240 19.37 4.30 -6.67
N THR A 241 18.20 4.84 -6.86
CA THR A 241 17.22 4.96 -5.77
C THR A 241 16.43 3.68 -5.50
N GLN A 242 16.11 2.84 -6.52
CA GLN A 242 15.52 1.53 -6.24
C GLN A 242 16.52 0.60 -5.54
N CYS A 243 17.75 0.55 -6.04
CA CYS A 243 18.73 -0.34 -5.43
C CYS A 243 19.19 0.12 -4.05
N VAL A 244 19.22 1.43 -3.78
CA VAL A 244 19.38 1.93 -2.39
C VAL A 244 18.24 1.42 -1.52
N GLY A 245 16.99 1.51 -1.98
CA GLY A 245 15.82 1.00 -1.27
C GLY A 245 15.89 -0.51 -0.99
N PHE A 246 16.27 -1.31 -1.99
CA PHE A 246 16.47 -2.76 -1.81
C PHE A 246 17.62 -3.07 -0.84
N GLY A 247 18.70 -2.29 -0.86
CA GLY A 247 19.80 -2.41 0.08
C GLY A 247 19.33 -2.19 1.54
N ILE A 248 18.61 -1.09 1.79
CA ILE A 248 18.04 -0.79 3.11
C ILE A 248 17.06 -1.88 3.55
N ALA A 249 16.13 -2.28 2.68
CA ALA A 249 15.13 -3.30 2.99
C ALA A 249 15.77 -4.64 3.38
N GLY A 250 16.83 -5.06 2.66
CA GLY A 250 17.55 -6.28 2.97
C GLY A 250 18.28 -6.24 4.31
N LEU A 251 18.83 -5.09 4.69
CA LEU A 251 19.46 -4.88 6.00
C LEU A 251 18.44 -4.91 7.15
N MET A 252 17.20 -4.42 6.89
CA MET A 252 16.13 -4.36 7.89
C MET A 252 15.27 -5.63 7.96
N ARG A 253 15.58 -6.68 7.19
CA ARG A 253 14.83 -7.95 7.12
C ARG A 253 14.51 -8.53 8.50
N ARG A 254 15.48 -8.53 9.42
CA ARG A 254 15.36 -9.07 10.77
C ARG A 254 14.23 -8.45 11.59
N TYR A 255 13.92 -7.16 11.33
CA TYR A 255 12.90 -6.41 12.06
C TYR A 255 11.56 -6.34 11.33
N LEU A 256 11.55 -6.46 10.00
CA LEU A 256 10.37 -6.20 9.17
C LEU A 256 9.80 -7.46 8.49
N VAL A 257 10.53 -8.59 8.50
CA VAL A 257 10.11 -9.81 7.81
C VAL A 257 10.06 -11.02 8.74
N GLU A 258 11.04 -11.15 9.65
CA GLU A 258 11.15 -12.32 10.52
C GLU A 258 10.14 -12.36 11.68
N PRO A 259 9.72 -11.21 12.30
CA PRO A 259 8.72 -11.25 13.37
C PRO A 259 7.35 -11.72 12.88
N ALA A 260 6.67 -12.56 13.66
CA ALA A 260 5.35 -13.09 13.34
C ALA A 260 4.27 -12.01 13.22
N SER A 261 4.43 -10.89 13.95
CA SER A 261 3.54 -9.72 13.89
C SER A 261 3.56 -8.98 12.55
N MET A 262 4.61 -9.17 11.74
CA MET A 262 4.77 -8.53 10.43
C MET A 262 3.99 -9.30 9.36
N ILE A 263 2.67 -9.21 9.39
CA ILE A 263 1.76 -10.03 8.56
C ILE A 263 1.68 -9.62 7.08
N TRP A 264 2.07 -8.39 6.73
CA TRP A 264 2.04 -7.86 5.36
C TRP A 264 0.72 -8.14 4.62
N PRO A 265 -0.41 -7.55 5.01
CA PRO A 265 -1.76 -7.96 4.58
C PRO A 265 -1.95 -8.00 3.06
N LYS A 266 -1.29 -7.13 2.30
CA LYS A 266 -1.34 -7.11 0.83
C LYS A 266 -0.77 -8.38 0.20
N THR A 267 0.29 -8.95 0.78
CA THR A 267 0.90 -10.19 0.26
C THR A 267 0.02 -11.40 0.50
N LEU A 268 -0.82 -11.37 1.54
CA LEU A 268 -1.77 -12.44 1.83
C LEU A 268 -2.81 -12.62 0.72
N VAL A 269 -3.25 -11.52 0.09
CA VAL A 269 -4.16 -11.58 -1.08
C VAL A 269 -3.50 -12.32 -2.23
N ASN A 270 -2.24 -11.99 -2.55
CA ASN A 270 -1.50 -12.66 -3.61
C ASN A 270 -1.37 -14.16 -3.33
N THR A 271 -1.01 -14.53 -2.11
CA THR A 271 -0.85 -15.93 -1.70
C THR A 271 -2.18 -16.69 -1.75
N ALA A 272 -3.25 -16.12 -1.19
CA ALA A 272 -4.58 -16.73 -1.24
C ALA A 272 -5.08 -16.93 -2.67
N PHE A 273 -4.76 -15.99 -3.56
CA PHE A 273 -5.17 -16.05 -4.95
C PHE A 273 -4.36 -17.08 -5.77
N ILE A 274 -3.04 -17.20 -5.53
CA ILE A 274 -2.23 -18.28 -6.11
C ILE A 274 -2.85 -19.64 -5.76
N TYR A 275 -3.14 -19.88 -4.49
CA TYR A 275 -3.81 -21.13 -4.07
C TYR A 275 -5.19 -21.31 -4.71
N ALA A 276 -5.97 -20.26 -4.89
CA ALA A 276 -7.27 -20.36 -5.54
C ALA A 276 -7.19 -20.75 -7.01
N LEU A 277 -6.13 -20.34 -7.73
CA LEU A 277 -5.90 -20.67 -9.13
C LEU A 277 -5.40 -22.11 -9.32
N HIS A 278 -4.62 -22.65 -8.38
CA HIS A 278 -4.04 -24.00 -8.45
C HIS A 278 -4.89 -25.07 -7.75
N ASP A 279 -5.70 -24.69 -6.74
CA ASP A 279 -6.54 -25.62 -5.98
C ASP A 279 -8.02 -25.49 -6.38
N HIS A 280 -8.52 -26.50 -7.08
CA HIS A 280 -9.93 -26.57 -7.52
C HIS A 280 -10.82 -27.38 -6.59
N SER A 281 -10.33 -27.81 -5.42
CA SER A 281 -11.07 -28.59 -4.45
C SER A 281 -12.34 -27.85 -3.95
N LYS A 282 -13.40 -28.59 -3.68
CA LYS A 282 -14.59 -28.03 -3.08
C LYS A 282 -14.32 -27.60 -1.64
N THR A 283 -14.97 -26.54 -1.21
CA THR A 283 -14.91 -26.06 0.16
C THR A 283 -15.78 -26.92 1.06
N ASP A 284 -15.32 -27.21 2.26
CA ASP A 284 -16.10 -27.88 3.30
C ASP A 284 -17.17 -26.91 3.83
N PRO A 285 -18.48 -27.24 3.69
CA PRO A 285 -19.57 -26.39 4.15
C PRO A 285 -19.54 -26.10 5.65
N SER A 286 -19.04 -27.03 6.46
CA SER A 286 -18.96 -26.86 7.92
C SER A 286 -18.01 -25.72 8.32
N LYS A 287 -16.92 -25.53 7.55
CA LYS A 287 -15.89 -24.52 7.78
C LYS A 287 -16.13 -23.19 7.08
N SER A 288 -17.16 -23.10 6.23
CA SER A 288 -17.42 -21.95 5.34
C SER A 288 -18.84 -21.40 5.43
N ASN A 289 -19.49 -21.53 6.58
CA ASN A 289 -20.87 -21.08 6.79
C ASN A 289 -21.87 -21.63 5.74
N GLY A 290 -21.74 -22.91 5.40
CA GLY A 290 -22.64 -23.60 4.45
C GLY A 290 -22.26 -23.51 2.96
N TRP A 291 -21.17 -22.80 2.61
CA TRP A 291 -20.72 -22.68 1.22
C TRP A 291 -19.89 -23.90 0.78
N SER A 292 -20.29 -24.56 -0.32
CA SER A 292 -19.59 -25.72 -0.90
C SER A 292 -18.83 -25.42 -2.19
N ILE A 293 -18.80 -24.15 -2.62
CA ILE A 293 -18.15 -23.73 -3.86
C ILE A 293 -16.61 -23.72 -3.71
N SER A 294 -15.87 -24.10 -4.77
CA SER A 294 -14.42 -23.95 -4.79
C SER A 294 -13.98 -22.49 -4.87
N ARG A 295 -12.80 -22.15 -4.31
CA ARG A 295 -12.20 -20.80 -4.38
C ARG A 295 -12.11 -20.29 -5.83
N TYR A 296 -11.72 -21.13 -6.77
CA TYR A 296 -11.61 -20.79 -8.18
C TYR A 296 -12.97 -20.41 -8.81
N ARG A 297 -14.02 -21.20 -8.59
CA ARG A 297 -15.36 -20.88 -9.12
C ARG A 297 -15.94 -19.62 -8.51
N TYR A 298 -15.72 -19.43 -7.21
CA TYR A 298 -16.12 -18.21 -6.51
C TYR A 298 -15.43 -16.99 -7.11
N PHE A 299 -14.11 -17.06 -7.31
CA PHE A 299 -13.36 -16.01 -8.00
C PHE A 299 -13.96 -15.66 -9.36
N LEU A 300 -14.26 -16.66 -10.20
CA LEU A 300 -14.85 -16.41 -11.52
C LEU A 300 -16.18 -15.66 -11.44
N TYR A 301 -17.03 -15.97 -10.47
CA TYR A 301 -18.29 -15.25 -10.32
C TYR A 301 -18.09 -13.81 -9.90
N VAL A 302 -17.21 -13.55 -8.95
CA VAL A 302 -16.88 -12.19 -8.52
C VAL A 302 -16.22 -11.40 -9.66
N PHE A 303 -15.28 -12.02 -10.36
CA PHE A 303 -14.59 -11.43 -11.51
C PHE A 303 -15.57 -11.01 -12.62
N VAL A 304 -16.42 -11.94 -13.07
CA VAL A 304 -17.41 -11.65 -14.13
C VAL A 304 -18.42 -10.60 -13.64
N GLY A 305 -18.87 -10.69 -12.40
CA GLY A 305 -19.78 -9.69 -11.81
C GLY A 305 -19.15 -8.29 -11.79
N SER A 306 -17.89 -8.18 -11.34
CA SER A 306 -17.15 -6.91 -11.33
C SER A 306 -16.90 -6.37 -12.74
N PHE A 307 -16.51 -7.24 -13.67
CA PHE A 307 -16.26 -6.89 -15.07
C PHE A 307 -17.49 -6.34 -15.76
N VAL A 308 -18.64 -7.01 -15.60
CA VAL A 308 -19.92 -6.55 -16.19
C VAL A 308 -20.42 -5.29 -15.51
N TRP A 309 -20.32 -5.22 -14.18
CA TRP A 309 -20.78 -4.05 -13.43
C TRP A 309 -20.02 -2.77 -13.82
N TYR A 310 -18.71 -2.86 -14.03
CA TYR A 310 -17.89 -1.68 -14.26
C TYR A 310 -18.19 -0.94 -15.59
N TRP A 311 -18.84 -1.59 -16.54
CA TRP A 311 -19.35 -0.88 -17.74
C TRP A 311 -20.29 0.26 -17.39
N PHE A 312 -21.02 0.17 -16.28
CA PHE A 312 -21.95 1.22 -15.86
C PHE A 312 -21.18 2.45 -15.35
N PRO A 313 -20.45 2.44 -14.22
CA PRO A 313 -19.77 3.63 -13.75
C PRO A 313 -18.61 4.06 -14.66
N GLY A 314 -17.99 3.12 -15.36
CA GLY A 314 -16.85 3.41 -16.24
C GLY A 314 -17.21 4.06 -17.58
N TYR A 315 -18.41 3.80 -18.12
CA TYR A 315 -18.79 4.28 -19.44
C TYR A 315 -20.26 4.72 -19.57
N ILE A 316 -21.22 3.85 -19.22
CA ILE A 316 -22.64 4.06 -19.51
C ILE A 316 -23.25 5.13 -18.60
N ALA A 317 -22.94 5.09 -17.31
CA ALA A 317 -23.59 5.85 -16.24
C ALA A 317 -22.57 6.44 -15.26
N LYS A 318 -21.77 7.41 -15.73
CA LYS A 318 -20.67 8.01 -14.95
C LYS A 318 -21.10 8.65 -13.63
N PHE A 319 -22.35 9.05 -13.50
CA PHE A 319 -22.89 9.58 -12.24
C PHE A 319 -22.79 8.59 -11.08
N LEU A 320 -22.68 7.28 -11.36
CA LEU A 320 -22.48 6.27 -10.35
C LEU A 320 -21.06 6.27 -9.74
N SER A 321 -20.08 6.85 -10.45
CA SER A 321 -18.73 6.99 -9.96
C SER A 321 -18.64 7.99 -8.79
N ILE A 322 -19.24 9.16 -8.96
CA ILE A 322 -19.36 10.18 -7.90
C ILE A 322 -20.84 10.48 -7.70
N PHE A 323 -21.47 9.76 -6.76
CA PHE A 323 -22.91 9.84 -6.55
C PHE A 323 -23.29 10.99 -5.59
N ALA A 324 -22.90 12.20 -5.95
CA ALA A 324 -23.15 13.41 -5.18
C ALA A 324 -24.53 14.02 -5.52
N PHE A 325 -25.61 13.24 -5.44
CA PHE A 325 -26.95 13.61 -5.90
C PHE A 325 -27.51 14.90 -5.27
N VAL A 326 -27.07 15.25 -4.07
CA VAL A 326 -27.48 16.50 -3.40
C VAL A 326 -27.03 17.71 -4.19
N THR A 327 -25.84 17.66 -4.83
CA THR A 327 -25.32 18.75 -5.67
C THR A 327 -26.12 18.91 -6.97
N TRP A 328 -26.74 17.85 -7.49
CA TRP A 328 -27.55 17.91 -8.71
C TRP A 328 -28.89 18.62 -8.48
N ILE A 329 -29.41 18.60 -7.23
CA ILE A 329 -30.64 19.31 -6.86
C ILE A 329 -30.40 20.83 -6.83
N ARG A 330 -29.20 21.25 -6.41
CA ARG A 330 -28.80 22.67 -6.32
C ARG A 330 -27.39 22.89 -6.88
N PRO A 331 -27.19 22.76 -8.20
CA PRO A 331 -25.86 22.74 -8.84
C PRO A 331 -25.06 24.04 -8.66
N HIS A 332 -25.74 25.16 -8.45
CA HIS A 332 -25.12 26.50 -8.29
C HIS A 332 -25.10 27.01 -6.85
N ASN A 333 -25.37 26.18 -5.85
CA ASN A 333 -25.24 26.54 -4.44
C ASN A 333 -23.86 26.19 -3.90
N VAL A 334 -23.06 27.19 -3.52
CA VAL A 334 -21.68 27.03 -3.08
C VAL A 334 -21.58 26.09 -1.87
N VAL A 335 -22.38 26.33 -0.81
CA VAL A 335 -22.33 25.54 0.43
C VAL A 335 -22.68 24.07 0.20
N ILE A 336 -23.71 23.80 -0.61
CA ILE A 336 -24.11 22.43 -0.95
C ILE A 336 -22.99 21.72 -1.73
N ASN A 337 -22.35 22.39 -2.68
CA ASN A 337 -21.24 21.81 -3.43
C ASN A 337 -19.99 21.60 -2.57
N GLN A 338 -19.69 22.51 -1.63
CA GLN A 338 -18.56 22.35 -0.70
C GLN A 338 -18.78 21.22 0.31
N LEU A 339 -20.00 21.01 0.82
CA LEU A 339 -20.27 20.01 1.84
C LEU A 339 -20.57 18.61 1.25
N PHE A 340 -21.32 18.55 0.14
CA PHE A 340 -21.80 17.30 -0.44
C PHE A 340 -21.12 16.92 -1.76
N GLY A 341 -20.30 17.81 -2.33
CA GLY A 341 -19.52 17.54 -3.52
C GLY A 341 -18.50 16.42 -3.32
N GLY A 342 -18.31 15.59 -4.33
CA GLY A 342 -17.40 14.45 -4.28
C GLY A 342 -16.04 14.70 -4.95
N SER A 343 -15.91 15.81 -5.69
CA SER A 343 -14.67 16.18 -6.40
C SER A 343 -13.86 17.19 -5.58
N THR A 344 -14.44 18.33 -5.27
CA THR A 344 -13.80 19.43 -4.51
C THR A 344 -14.44 19.68 -3.15
N GLY A 345 -15.52 18.97 -2.85
CA GLY A 345 -16.24 19.05 -1.58
C GLY A 345 -15.80 17.99 -0.54
N LEU A 346 -16.49 17.99 0.60
CA LEU A 346 -16.21 17.08 1.72
C LEU A 346 -16.97 15.75 1.64
N SER A 347 -17.91 15.61 0.70
CA SER A 347 -18.69 14.40 0.49
C SER A 347 -19.35 13.86 1.77
N LEU A 348 -20.13 14.68 2.48
CA LEU A 348 -20.80 14.27 3.75
C LEU A 348 -21.71 13.03 3.57
N ILE A 349 -22.19 12.79 2.37
CA ILE A 349 -22.89 11.54 2.00
C ILE A 349 -21.98 10.79 1.00
N PRO A 350 -21.05 9.95 1.49
CA PRO A 350 -19.99 9.35 0.67
C PRO A 350 -20.50 8.10 -0.06
N ILE A 351 -21.37 8.28 -1.05
CA ILE A 351 -21.90 7.18 -1.86
C ILE A 351 -21.14 7.10 -3.17
N THR A 352 -20.60 5.93 -3.48
CA THR A 352 -20.07 5.59 -4.79
C THR A 352 -20.41 4.13 -5.12
N PHE A 353 -20.67 3.87 -6.39
CA PHE A 353 -20.87 2.52 -6.94
C PHE A 353 -19.70 2.10 -7.82
N ASP A 354 -18.62 2.86 -7.78
CA ASP A 354 -17.40 2.67 -8.54
C ASP A 354 -16.25 2.18 -7.63
N TRP A 355 -15.83 0.95 -7.87
CA TRP A 355 -14.73 0.35 -7.12
C TRP A 355 -13.41 1.11 -7.28
N THR A 356 -13.22 1.84 -8.41
CA THR A 356 -12.06 2.73 -8.61
C THR A 356 -12.01 3.88 -7.60
N GLN A 357 -13.17 4.43 -7.23
CA GLN A 357 -13.24 5.50 -6.23
C GLN A 357 -12.92 4.98 -4.82
N ILE A 358 -13.21 3.71 -4.56
CA ILE A 358 -12.95 3.05 -3.27
C ILE A 358 -11.48 2.66 -3.15
N THR A 359 -10.87 2.12 -4.22
CA THR A 359 -9.51 1.55 -4.18
C THR A 359 -8.44 2.41 -4.85
N GLY A 360 -8.83 3.55 -5.45
CA GLY A 360 -7.93 4.47 -6.15
C GLY A 360 -6.93 5.16 -5.24
N TYR A 361 -5.99 5.88 -5.84
CA TYR A 361 -5.00 6.71 -5.15
C TYR A 361 -4.17 5.95 -4.10
N SER A 362 -3.82 4.68 -4.36
CA SER A 362 -3.02 3.83 -3.45
C SER A 362 -3.73 3.44 -2.14
N LEU A 363 -5.05 3.59 -2.03
CA LEU A 363 -5.81 3.12 -0.87
C LEU A 363 -5.90 1.59 -0.82
N TYR A 364 -5.82 0.93 -1.97
CA TYR A 364 -6.03 -0.51 -2.13
C TYR A 364 -7.41 -0.98 -1.64
N SER A 365 -7.68 -2.27 -1.79
CA SER A 365 -8.96 -2.83 -1.38
C SER A 365 -9.18 -2.72 0.14
N PRO A 366 -10.33 -2.23 0.60
CA PRO A 366 -10.67 -2.13 2.03
C PRO A 366 -10.89 -3.50 2.70
N LEU A 367 -10.85 -4.59 1.93
CA LEU A 367 -10.94 -5.96 2.42
C LEU A 367 -9.58 -6.48 2.94
N ILE A 368 -8.51 -5.70 2.78
CA ILE A 368 -7.14 -6.10 3.13
C ILE A 368 -6.74 -5.64 4.54
N PRO A 369 -6.85 -4.34 4.90
CA PRO A 369 -6.41 -3.84 6.19
C PRO A 369 -7.24 -4.41 7.35
N PRO A 370 -6.63 -4.61 8.52
CA PRO A 370 -7.37 -5.00 9.72
C PRO A 370 -8.34 -3.91 10.18
N PHE A 371 -9.40 -4.30 10.88
CA PHE A 371 -10.47 -3.38 11.28
C PHE A 371 -9.99 -2.18 12.10
N PHE A 372 -9.02 -2.37 13.02
CA PHE A 372 -8.52 -1.26 13.84
C PHE A 372 -7.86 -0.17 12.97
N ALA A 373 -7.16 -0.56 11.91
CA ALA A 373 -6.53 0.40 10.99
C ALA A 373 -7.58 1.23 10.25
N ILE A 374 -8.63 0.57 9.74
CA ILE A 374 -9.76 1.24 9.09
C ILE A 374 -10.48 2.20 10.05
N ALA A 375 -10.73 1.75 11.29
CA ALA A 375 -11.40 2.56 12.29
C ALA A 375 -10.62 3.82 12.67
N ASN A 376 -9.29 3.71 12.88
CA ASN A 376 -8.44 4.86 13.18
C ASN A 376 -8.40 5.86 12.00
N THR A 377 -8.29 5.37 10.76
CA THR A 377 -8.33 6.20 9.56
C THR A 377 -9.69 6.89 9.41
N LEU A 378 -10.81 6.18 9.65
CA LEU A 378 -12.16 6.76 9.58
C LEU A 378 -12.35 7.87 10.63
N VAL A 379 -11.98 7.59 11.88
CA VAL A 379 -12.07 8.58 12.97
C VAL A 379 -11.19 9.80 12.66
N GLY A 380 -9.97 9.59 12.17
CA GLY A 380 -9.09 10.66 11.73
C GLY A 380 -9.70 11.47 10.58
N THR A 381 -10.26 10.83 9.55
CA THR A 381 -10.91 11.51 8.42
C THR A 381 -12.09 12.37 8.88
N VAL A 382 -12.98 11.82 9.72
CA VAL A 382 -14.13 12.57 10.24
C VAL A 382 -13.67 13.74 11.12
N PHE A 383 -12.74 13.51 12.03
CA PHE A 383 -12.28 14.55 12.95
C PHE A 383 -11.57 15.69 12.22
N TRP A 384 -10.55 15.37 11.41
CA TRP A 384 -9.70 16.40 10.79
C TRP A 384 -10.35 17.06 9.58
N TYR A 385 -10.94 16.29 8.67
CA TYR A 385 -11.45 16.84 7.41
C TYR A 385 -12.91 17.25 7.50
N ILE A 386 -13.78 16.46 8.16
CA ILE A 386 -15.19 16.84 8.23
C ILE A 386 -15.40 17.93 9.30
N ILE A 387 -14.80 17.79 10.50
CA ILE A 387 -15.08 18.74 11.60
C ILE A 387 -14.11 19.92 11.53
N ILE A 388 -12.80 19.70 11.61
CA ILE A 388 -11.82 20.78 11.73
C ILE A 388 -11.68 21.60 10.46
N CYS A 389 -11.56 20.95 9.26
CA CYS A 389 -11.47 21.69 8.01
C CYS A 389 -12.73 22.49 7.72
N THR A 390 -13.91 21.98 8.05
CA THR A 390 -15.16 22.76 7.93
C THR A 390 -15.11 24.01 8.78
N GLY A 391 -14.69 23.89 10.05
CA GLY A 391 -14.53 25.04 10.93
C GLY A 391 -13.55 26.08 10.41
N ILE A 392 -12.37 25.65 9.94
CA ILE A 392 -11.34 26.52 9.36
C ILE A 392 -11.85 27.21 8.09
N HIS A 393 -12.50 26.47 7.19
CA HIS A 393 -12.96 26.99 5.92
C HIS A 393 -14.03 28.07 6.08
N TYR A 394 -15.04 27.83 6.95
CA TYR A 394 -16.11 28.77 7.16
C TYR A 394 -15.76 29.92 8.14
N SER A 395 -14.64 29.81 8.87
CA SER A 395 -14.09 30.94 9.64
C SER A 395 -13.26 31.92 8.80
N GLY A 396 -13.04 31.63 7.49
CA GLY A 396 -12.20 32.45 6.62
C GLY A 396 -10.71 32.40 6.96
N HIS A 397 -10.28 31.47 7.82
CA HIS A 397 -8.87 31.31 8.16
C HIS A 397 -8.10 30.83 6.93
N TRP A 398 -6.83 31.28 6.76
CA TRP A 398 -6.01 31.06 5.56
C TRP A 398 -6.61 31.64 4.27
N TYR A 399 -7.52 32.61 4.35
CA TYR A 399 -8.26 33.16 3.19
C TYR A 399 -9.04 32.09 2.42
N SER A 400 -9.47 31.03 3.12
CA SER A 400 -10.15 29.88 2.57
C SER A 400 -11.45 30.20 1.81
N GLU A 401 -12.08 31.32 2.12
CA GLU A 401 -13.30 31.79 1.47
C GLU A 401 -13.11 32.09 -0.06
N TYR A 402 -11.85 32.33 -0.50
CA TYR A 402 -11.51 32.57 -1.90
C TYR A 402 -11.03 31.31 -2.63
N LEU A 403 -10.96 30.18 -1.93
CA LEU A 403 -10.35 28.93 -2.40
C LEU A 403 -11.35 27.78 -2.37
N PRO A 404 -11.18 26.72 -3.18
CA PRO A 404 -11.98 25.51 -3.05
C PRO A 404 -11.71 24.82 -1.71
N MET A 405 -12.69 24.04 -1.22
CA MET A 405 -12.58 23.29 0.01
C MET A 405 -11.45 22.23 -0.05
N SER A 406 -11.43 21.46 -1.13
CA SER A 406 -10.48 20.38 -1.38
C SER A 406 -9.98 20.42 -2.82
N ASP A 407 -8.67 20.61 -2.99
CA ASP A 407 -8.00 20.54 -4.29
C ASP A 407 -6.50 20.31 -4.12
N SER A 408 -5.85 19.81 -5.17
CA SER A 408 -4.41 19.52 -5.22
C SER A 408 -3.56 20.65 -5.82
N ASN A 409 -4.20 21.73 -6.27
CA ASN A 409 -3.53 22.87 -6.88
C ASN A 409 -3.09 23.90 -5.84
N SER A 410 -2.13 24.74 -6.25
CA SER A 410 -1.78 25.98 -5.56
C SER A 410 -2.35 27.19 -6.30
N TYR A 411 -2.65 28.24 -5.56
CA TYR A 411 -3.35 29.43 -6.05
C TYR A 411 -2.57 30.71 -5.76
N ASP A 412 -2.77 31.72 -6.59
CA ASP A 412 -2.28 33.08 -6.38
C ASP A 412 -3.33 33.95 -5.66
N ASN A 413 -2.96 35.17 -5.32
CA ASN A 413 -3.82 36.15 -4.64
C ASN A 413 -4.97 36.69 -5.51
N THR A 414 -5.14 36.21 -6.74
CA THR A 414 -6.30 36.48 -7.58
C THR A 414 -7.26 35.29 -7.66
N GLY A 415 -6.95 34.17 -6.95
CA GLY A 415 -7.72 32.92 -6.99
C GLY A 415 -7.48 32.08 -8.25
N LYS A 416 -6.46 32.40 -9.04
CA LYS A 416 -6.02 31.59 -10.20
C LYS A 416 -4.93 30.62 -9.83
N LEU A 417 -4.68 29.65 -10.69
CA LEU A 417 -3.57 28.72 -10.53
C LEU A 417 -2.24 29.46 -10.43
N TYR A 418 -1.42 29.11 -9.47
CA TYR A 418 -0.13 29.73 -9.21
C TYR A 418 0.83 29.54 -10.39
N ASN A 419 1.28 30.62 -10.99
CA ASN A 419 2.21 30.57 -12.11
C ASN A 419 3.65 30.67 -11.63
N VAL A 420 4.30 29.52 -11.50
CA VAL A 420 5.65 29.39 -11.00
C VAL A 420 6.69 30.09 -11.90
N SER A 421 6.47 30.14 -13.22
CA SER A 421 7.40 30.79 -14.15
C SER A 421 7.61 32.29 -13.86
N LYS A 422 6.66 32.92 -13.17
CA LYS A 422 6.77 34.35 -12.81
C LYS A 422 7.76 34.62 -11.68
N ILE A 423 8.16 33.59 -10.92
CA ILE A 423 9.04 33.71 -9.75
C ILE A 423 10.38 33.02 -9.94
N LEU A 424 10.64 32.46 -11.12
CA LEU A 424 11.88 31.75 -11.44
C LEU A 424 12.92 32.71 -12.05
N THR A 425 14.20 32.45 -11.71
CA THR A 425 15.34 32.92 -12.48
C THR A 425 15.56 32.03 -13.71
N PRO A 426 16.38 32.45 -14.70
CA PRO A 426 16.77 31.59 -15.83
C PRO A 426 17.44 30.28 -15.41
N GLU A 427 18.09 30.24 -14.24
CA GLU A 427 18.73 29.06 -13.65
C GLU A 427 17.75 28.19 -12.86
N PHE A 428 16.43 28.43 -12.94
CA PHE A 428 15.38 27.72 -12.19
C PHE A 428 15.51 27.81 -10.67
N THR A 429 16.05 28.90 -10.15
CA THR A 429 16.05 29.24 -8.74
C THR A 429 15.01 30.30 -8.40
N LEU A 430 14.68 30.50 -7.12
CA LEU A 430 13.73 31.52 -6.70
C LEU A 430 14.30 32.92 -6.90
N ASP A 431 13.54 33.77 -7.59
CA ASP A 431 13.75 35.21 -7.66
C ASP A 431 12.92 35.89 -6.57
N GLU A 432 13.57 36.38 -5.51
CA GLU A 432 12.89 36.96 -4.34
C GLU A 432 12.13 38.26 -4.66
N GLU A 433 12.64 39.07 -5.59
CA GLU A 433 11.99 40.31 -5.98
C GLU A 433 10.71 40.03 -6.78
N LYS A 434 10.80 39.11 -7.73
CA LYS A 434 9.63 38.67 -8.48
C LYS A 434 8.59 37.96 -7.59
N TYR A 435 9.04 37.16 -6.63
CA TYR A 435 8.14 36.53 -5.66
C TYR A 435 7.38 37.56 -4.83
N LYS A 436 8.08 38.57 -4.29
CA LYS A 436 7.44 39.67 -3.54
C LYS A 436 6.53 40.54 -4.39
N ALA A 437 6.81 40.66 -5.69
CA ALA A 437 5.99 41.43 -6.61
C ALA A 437 4.75 40.66 -7.10
N TYR A 438 4.80 39.31 -7.09
CA TYR A 438 3.73 38.49 -7.64
C TYR A 438 2.67 38.12 -6.61
N SER A 439 2.90 37.10 -5.81
CA SER A 439 1.90 36.56 -4.86
C SER A 439 2.51 35.60 -3.86
N PRO A 440 2.05 35.56 -2.60
CA PRO A 440 2.23 34.39 -1.76
C PRO A 440 1.47 33.20 -2.32
N LEU A 441 1.86 31.99 -1.90
CA LEU A 441 1.22 30.76 -2.36
C LEU A 441 0.06 30.39 -1.43
N PHE A 442 -1.13 30.14 -2.01
CA PHE A 442 -2.31 29.70 -1.28
C PHE A 442 -2.66 28.25 -1.62
N LEU A 443 -3.19 27.52 -0.63
CA LEU A 443 -3.58 26.12 -0.71
C LEU A 443 -5.05 25.96 -0.29
N SER A 444 -5.72 24.96 -0.85
CA SER A 444 -7.05 24.56 -0.37
C SER A 444 -6.99 24.15 1.10
N THR A 445 -8.11 24.26 1.82
CA THR A 445 -8.16 23.99 3.27
C THR A 445 -7.71 22.58 3.59
N THR A 446 -8.18 21.59 2.83
CA THR A 446 -7.78 20.19 3.04
C THR A 446 -6.31 19.97 2.74
N PHE A 447 -5.76 20.62 1.71
CA PHE A 447 -4.35 20.44 1.35
C PHE A 447 -3.41 21.04 2.40
N ALA A 448 -3.71 22.23 2.90
CA ALA A 448 -2.97 22.83 4.00
C ALA A 448 -3.02 21.96 5.27
N MET A 449 -4.21 21.41 5.61
CA MET A 449 -4.39 20.50 6.74
C MET A 449 -3.55 19.22 6.58
N THR A 450 -3.46 18.66 5.37
CA THR A 450 -2.67 17.45 5.09
C THR A 450 -1.18 17.64 5.43
N TYR A 451 -0.60 18.81 5.20
CA TYR A 451 0.76 19.09 5.62
C TYR A 451 0.92 19.08 7.14
N GLY A 452 0.00 19.71 7.87
CA GLY A 452 0.00 19.64 9.32
C GLY A 452 -0.14 18.22 9.84
N LEU A 453 -1.07 17.46 9.28
CA LEU A 453 -1.28 16.04 9.64
C LEU A 453 -0.07 15.18 9.29
N SER A 454 0.63 15.45 8.20
CA SER A 454 1.88 14.77 7.84
C SER A 454 2.98 15.05 8.87
N PHE A 455 3.12 16.27 9.36
CA PHE A 455 4.04 16.60 10.45
C PHE A 455 3.71 15.84 11.73
N ALA A 456 2.43 15.80 12.12
CA ALA A 456 1.99 15.03 13.28
C ALA A 456 2.21 13.53 13.10
N ALA A 457 1.88 12.98 11.92
CA ALA A 457 2.02 11.55 11.64
C ALA A 457 3.46 11.07 11.75
N ILE A 458 4.41 11.81 11.20
CA ILE A 458 5.84 11.46 11.22
C ILE A 458 6.40 11.48 12.64
N ALA A 459 6.04 12.48 13.44
CA ALA A 459 6.40 12.51 14.86
C ALA A 459 5.74 11.35 15.62
N ALA A 460 4.45 11.12 15.38
CA ALA A 460 3.69 10.06 16.01
C ALA A 460 4.24 8.66 15.70
N VAL A 461 4.69 8.41 14.46
CA VAL A 461 5.25 7.12 14.05
C VAL A 461 6.45 6.74 14.94
N ILE A 462 7.37 7.65 15.19
CA ILE A 462 8.55 7.37 16.01
C ILE A 462 8.16 7.05 17.44
N PHE A 463 7.42 7.96 18.10
CA PHE A 463 7.06 7.79 19.50
C PHE A 463 6.12 6.60 19.70
N HIS A 464 5.18 6.38 18.78
CA HIS A 464 4.31 5.21 18.83
C HIS A 464 5.11 3.89 18.70
N THR A 465 6.04 3.82 17.75
CA THR A 465 6.87 2.62 17.57
C THR A 465 7.75 2.35 18.79
N ILE A 466 8.37 3.37 19.37
CA ILE A 466 9.19 3.21 20.57
C ILE A 466 8.34 2.72 21.77
N LEU A 467 7.14 3.25 21.94
CA LEU A 467 6.29 2.96 23.10
C LEU A 467 5.58 1.59 22.99
N PHE A 468 5.08 1.24 21.81
CA PHE A 468 4.25 0.05 21.60
C PHE A 468 5.03 -1.14 21.01
N HIS A 469 6.06 -0.90 20.19
CA HIS A 469 6.88 -1.94 19.54
C HIS A 469 8.34 -1.95 19.99
N GLY A 470 8.74 -1.07 20.91
CA GLY A 470 10.13 -0.96 21.36
C GLY A 470 10.65 -2.24 22.02
N GLU A 471 9.83 -2.92 22.80
CA GLU A 471 10.18 -4.19 23.44
C GLU A 471 10.36 -5.30 22.40
N GLU A 472 9.45 -5.41 21.44
CA GLU A 472 9.52 -6.33 20.31
C GLU A 472 10.82 -6.13 19.50
N ILE A 473 11.10 -4.89 19.10
CA ILE A 473 12.33 -4.52 18.37
C ILE A 473 13.58 -4.90 19.17
N TRP A 474 13.56 -4.65 20.48
CA TRP A 474 14.69 -4.95 21.36
C TRP A 474 14.94 -6.45 21.51
N ILE A 475 13.86 -7.23 21.69
CA ILE A 475 13.93 -8.69 21.80
C ILE A 475 14.49 -9.27 20.49
N HIS A 476 13.91 -8.91 19.32
CA HIS A 476 14.41 -9.37 18.02
C HIS A 476 15.83 -8.87 17.71
N GLY A 477 16.20 -7.69 18.19
CA GLY A 477 17.56 -7.15 18.05
C GLY A 477 18.61 -7.95 18.82
N ARG A 478 18.25 -8.52 19.96
CA ARG A 478 19.14 -9.29 20.85
C ARG A 478 19.02 -10.81 20.72
N ALA A 479 17.89 -11.31 20.24
CA ALA A 479 17.65 -12.74 20.14
C ALA A 479 18.73 -13.41 19.26
N VAL A 480 19.50 -14.27 19.87
CA VAL A 480 20.46 -15.16 19.22
C VAL A 480 19.87 -16.54 19.33
N GLY A 481 18.98 -16.95 18.39
CA GLY A 481 18.45 -18.31 18.42
C GLY A 481 16.96 -18.40 18.06
N ASP A 482 16.41 -19.58 18.26
CA ASP A 482 15.12 -20.07 17.75
C ASP A 482 13.90 -19.69 18.61
N ASP A 483 14.08 -18.90 19.66
CA ASP A 483 13.07 -18.69 20.72
C ASP A 483 11.74 -18.05 20.24
N LEU A 484 11.76 -17.28 19.16
CA LEU A 484 10.58 -16.60 18.62
C LEU A 484 10.24 -17.00 17.18
N GLU A 485 10.85 -18.09 16.68
CA GLU A 485 10.58 -18.52 15.31
C GLU A 485 9.21 -19.17 15.17
N ASP A 486 8.41 -18.58 14.29
CA ASP A 486 7.16 -19.18 13.83
C ASP A 486 7.41 -20.28 12.78
N ASN A 487 6.35 -21.04 12.46
CA ASN A 487 6.43 -22.12 11.47
C ASN A 487 6.90 -21.66 10.09
N HIS A 488 6.52 -20.46 9.65
CA HIS A 488 6.89 -19.92 8.34
C HIS A 488 8.37 -19.59 8.27
N THR A 489 8.94 -19.04 9.33
CA THR A 489 10.37 -18.77 9.44
C THR A 489 11.17 -20.07 9.47
N LYS A 490 10.69 -21.12 10.19
CA LYS A 490 11.28 -22.46 10.17
C LYS A 490 11.28 -23.07 8.75
N MET A 491 10.17 -22.96 8.02
CA MET A 491 10.09 -23.43 6.62
C MET A 491 11.06 -22.69 5.71
N MET A 492 11.25 -21.39 5.90
CA MET A 492 12.17 -20.56 5.09
C MET A 492 13.65 -20.93 5.32
N ARG A 493 14.02 -21.54 6.44
CA ARG A 493 15.40 -22.02 6.67
C ARG A 493 15.85 -23.12 5.73
N LYS A 494 14.93 -23.82 5.06
CA LYS A 494 15.27 -24.80 4.01
C LYS A 494 15.96 -24.14 2.81
N TYR A 495 15.75 -22.85 2.61
CA TYR A 495 16.31 -22.09 1.50
C TYR A 495 17.57 -21.35 1.95
N LYS A 496 18.59 -21.31 1.07
CA LYS A 496 19.85 -20.61 1.35
C LYS A 496 19.59 -19.11 1.49
N PRO A 497 19.83 -18.48 2.65
CA PRO A 497 19.65 -17.06 2.81
C PRO A 497 20.72 -16.29 2.02
N VAL A 498 20.36 -15.10 1.52
CA VAL A 498 21.32 -14.14 0.99
C VAL A 498 22.09 -13.53 2.16
N PRO A 499 23.45 -13.53 2.14
CA PRO A 499 24.24 -12.92 3.21
C PRO A 499 23.94 -11.43 3.35
N TRP A 500 23.83 -10.94 4.57
CA TRP A 500 23.49 -9.54 4.89
C TRP A 500 24.46 -8.53 4.26
N TRP A 501 25.74 -8.86 4.11
CA TRP A 501 26.74 -7.99 3.54
C TRP A 501 26.52 -7.71 2.03
N TRP A 502 25.81 -8.56 1.28
CA TRP A 502 25.41 -8.28 -0.10
C TRP A 502 24.48 -7.06 -0.18
N TYR A 503 23.53 -6.97 0.75
CA TYR A 503 22.65 -5.82 0.84
C TYR A 503 23.39 -4.55 1.26
N GLY A 504 24.38 -4.68 2.17
CA GLY A 504 25.28 -3.60 2.54
C GLY A 504 26.12 -3.10 1.37
N LEU A 505 26.71 -3.98 0.57
CA LEU A 505 27.46 -3.62 -0.65
C LEU A 505 26.55 -2.96 -1.69
N LEU A 506 25.34 -3.49 -1.89
CA LEU A 506 24.35 -2.91 -2.79
C LEU A 506 24.00 -1.49 -2.36
N PHE A 507 23.70 -1.30 -1.07
CA PHE A 507 23.40 0.02 -0.50
C PHE A 507 24.56 1.01 -0.72
N LEU A 508 25.77 0.65 -0.31
CA LEU A 508 26.95 1.54 -0.41
C LEU A 508 27.33 1.84 -1.86
N GLY A 509 27.31 0.83 -2.73
CA GLY A 509 27.62 1.01 -4.14
C GLY A 509 26.64 1.93 -4.86
N MET A 510 25.33 1.74 -4.58
CA MET A 510 24.30 2.57 -5.19
C MET A 510 24.20 3.96 -4.55
N ALA A 511 24.45 4.10 -3.26
CA ALA A 511 24.59 5.41 -2.62
C ALA A 511 25.76 6.19 -3.23
N GLY A 512 26.91 5.55 -3.46
CA GLY A 512 28.06 6.17 -4.15
C GLY A 512 27.73 6.58 -5.59
N MET A 513 26.99 5.74 -6.34
CA MET A 513 26.52 6.08 -7.69
C MET A 513 25.50 7.21 -7.67
N SER A 514 24.58 7.24 -6.69
CA SER A 514 23.63 8.33 -6.48
C SER A 514 24.37 9.65 -6.22
N PHE A 515 25.41 9.60 -5.41
CA PHE A 515 26.29 10.72 -5.13
C PHE A 515 26.97 11.24 -6.41
N ALA A 516 27.55 10.35 -7.21
CA ALA A 516 28.13 10.70 -8.49
C ALA A 516 27.10 11.33 -9.45
N THR A 517 25.88 10.81 -9.50
CA THR A 517 24.78 11.33 -10.33
C THR A 517 24.42 12.75 -9.90
N VAL A 518 24.27 13.00 -8.61
CA VAL A 518 23.92 14.34 -8.09
C VAL A 518 25.03 15.36 -8.39
N CYS A 519 26.31 14.97 -8.33
CA CYS A 519 27.43 15.86 -8.58
C CYS A 519 27.71 16.09 -10.08
N ALA A 520 27.39 15.13 -10.95
CA ALA A 520 27.69 15.20 -12.38
C ALA A 520 26.70 16.07 -13.19
N TRP A 521 25.48 16.26 -12.69
CA TRP A 521 24.46 17.09 -13.33
C TRP A 521 24.14 18.34 -12.51
N PRO A 522 23.69 19.44 -13.11
CA PRO A 522 23.36 20.68 -12.42
C PRO A 522 22.05 20.55 -11.62
N THR A 523 22.00 19.57 -10.72
CA THR A 523 20.86 19.33 -9.83
C THR A 523 20.74 20.37 -8.73
N HIS A 524 21.81 21.13 -8.50
CA HIS A 524 21.95 22.07 -7.40
C HIS A 524 21.78 21.45 -6.00
N LEU A 525 21.77 20.12 -5.86
CA LEU A 525 21.72 19.45 -4.56
C LEU A 525 23.13 19.33 -3.98
N SER A 526 23.33 19.81 -2.76
CA SER A 526 24.62 19.66 -2.09
C SER A 526 24.83 18.20 -1.66
N TRP A 527 26.04 17.71 -1.77
CA TRP A 527 26.41 16.34 -1.46
C TRP A 527 26.06 15.90 -0.03
N TRP A 528 26.21 16.79 0.96
CA TRP A 528 25.88 16.49 2.36
C TRP A 528 24.37 16.36 2.60
N ALA A 529 23.53 17.05 1.81
CA ALA A 529 22.07 16.91 1.89
C ALA A 529 21.60 15.51 1.45
N LEU A 530 22.26 14.91 0.46
CA LEU A 530 22.00 13.53 0.06
C LEU A 530 22.31 12.56 1.21
N ILE A 531 23.43 12.75 1.92
CA ILE A 531 23.81 11.91 3.08
C ILE A 531 22.73 12.00 4.17
N ILE A 532 22.25 13.20 4.50
CA ILE A 532 21.19 13.37 5.49
C ILE A 532 19.88 12.71 5.02
N GLY A 533 19.52 12.85 3.74
CA GLY A 533 18.37 12.16 3.17
C GLY A 533 18.46 10.63 3.30
N LEU A 534 19.63 10.05 3.04
CA LEU A 534 19.87 8.61 3.23
C LEU A 534 19.80 8.20 4.71
N LEU A 535 20.34 8.99 5.63
CA LEU A 535 20.22 8.72 7.07
C LEU A 535 18.76 8.76 7.53
N ILE A 536 18.00 9.74 7.09
CA ILE A 536 16.56 9.82 7.36
C ILE A 536 15.87 8.56 6.85
N ALA A 537 16.13 8.14 5.60
CA ALA A 537 15.52 6.94 5.03
C ALA A 537 15.83 5.69 5.86
N VAL A 538 17.09 5.50 6.30
CA VAL A 538 17.48 4.35 7.14
C VAL A 538 16.77 4.36 8.49
N VAL A 539 16.71 5.50 9.18
CA VAL A 539 16.12 5.62 10.53
C VAL A 539 14.62 5.39 10.49
N TRP A 540 13.90 5.98 9.51
CA TRP A 540 12.44 5.87 9.42
C TRP A 540 11.95 4.57 8.77
N THR A 541 12.81 3.78 8.14
CA THR A 541 12.42 2.51 7.51
C THR A 541 11.79 1.54 8.51
N ILE A 542 12.34 1.39 9.71
CA ILE A 542 11.78 0.48 10.72
C ILE A 542 10.41 0.98 11.22
N PRO A 543 10.26 2.19 11.74
CA PRO A 543 8.97 2.66 12.26
C PRO A 543 7.85 2.65 11.22
N ILE A 544 8.11 3.17 10.02
CA ILE A 544 7.12 3.18 8.93
C ILE A 544 6.84 1.76 8.43
N GLY A 545 7.89 0.93 8.32
CA GLY A 545 7.79 -0.47 7.90
C GLY A 545 6.91 -1.30 8.83
N ILE A 546 7.03 -1.13 10.15
CA ILE A 546 6.18 -1.81 11.14
C ILE A 546 4.72 -1.42 10.96
N ILE A 547 4.41 -0.12 10.87
CA ILE A 547 3.03 0.34 10.65
C ILE A 547 2.47 -0.23 9.33
N TYR A 548 3.24 -0.20 8.25
CA TYR A 548 2.78 -0.74 6.96
C TYR A 548 2.61 -2.26 7.00
N ALA A 549 3.54 -3.00 7.61
CA ALA A 549 3.49 -4.45 7.72
C ALA A 549 2.29 -4.94 8.56
N THR A 550 1.89 -4.17 9.58
CA THR A 550 0.79 -4.53 10.49
C THR A 550 -0.57 -4.02 10.02
N THR A 551 -0.64 -2.93 9.24
CA THR A 551 -1.89 -2.23 8.91
C THR A 551 -2.22 -2.13 7.43
N ASN A 552 -1.25 -2.35 6.55
CA ASN A 552 -1.34 -2.07 5.12
C ASN A 552 -1.65 -0.60 4.77
N VAL A 553 -1.49 0.34 5.71
CA VAL A 553 -1.64 1.77 5.46
C VAL A 553 -0.26 2.39 5.26
N HIS A 554 -0.04 2.97 4.09
CA HIS A 554 1.23 3.60 3.72
C HIS A 554 1.33 5.01 4.30
N LEU A 555 2.34 5.26 5.13
CA LEU A 555 2.68 6.57 5.66
C LEU A 555 3.86 7.15 4.85
N GLY A 556 3.65 8.29 4.20
CA GLY A 556 4.67 8.91 3.36
C GLY A 556 5.74 9.63 4.17
N LEU A 557 7.02 9.37 3.87
CA LEU A 557 8.17 10.10 4.44
C LEU A 557 8.55 11.32 3.59
N ASN A 558 8.02 11.45 2.38
CA ASN A 558 8.37 12.47 1.41
C ASN A 558 8.26 13.89 1.98
N VAL A 559 7.12 14.25 2.59
CA VAL A 559 6.89 15.58 3.17
C VAL A 559 7.95 15.95 4.22
N PHE A 560 8.38 14.99 5.06
CA PHE A 560 9.41 15.23 6.06
C PHE A 560 10.80 15.44 5.45
N THR A 561 11.15 14.61 4.49
CA THR A 561 12.43 14.73 3.78
C THR A 561 12.49 16.05 2.99
N GLU A 562 11.40 16.39 2.29
CA GLU A 562 11.25 17.66 1.58
C GLU A 562 11.31 18.86 2.53
N TYR A 563 10.67 18.77 3.68
CA TYR A 563 10.68 19.80 4.72
C TYR A 563 12.10 20.07 5.25
N ILE A 564 12.84 19.01 5.61
CA ILE A 564 14.23 19.15 6.10
C ILE A 564 15.13 19.71 5.01
N ILE A 565 15.08 19.12 3.80
CA ILE A 565 15.90 19.56 2.67
C ILE A 565 15.56 21.01 2.29
N GLY A 566 14.28 21.38 2.34
CA GLY A 566 13.84 22.74 2.06
C GLY A 566 14.33 23.79 3.06
N TYR A 567 14.50 23.43 4.35
CA TYR A 567 15.19 24.30 5.33
C TYR A 567 16.69 24.38 5.10
N MET A 568 17.30 23.28 4.69
CA MET A 568 18.75 23.19 4.49
C MET A 568 19.17 23.82 3.17
N GLN A 569 18.33 23.72 2.14
CA GLN A 569 18.60 24.23 0.79
C GLN A 569 17.34 24.81 0.14
N PRO A 570 16.87 25.99 0.53
CA PRO A 570 15.73 26.64 -0.11
C PRO A 570 16.05 26.93 -1.59
N GLY A 571 15.09 26.62 -2.47
CA GLY A 571 15.18 26.93 -3.90
C GLY A 571 15.57 25.77 -4.83
N ARG A 572 15.55 24.50 -4.41
CA ARG A 572 16.09 23.36 -5.21
C ARG A 572 15.27 22.06 -5.06
N PRO A 573 14.66 21.46 -6.13
CA PRO A 573 13.90 20.19 -6.08
C PRO A 573 14.68 18.96 -6.57
N VAL A 574 14.52 17.75 -5.97
CA VAL A 574 15.15 16.42 -6.37
C VAL A 574 14.53 15.18 -5.68
N ILE A 575 14.49 13.92 -6.05
CA ILE A 575 14.79 12.79 -6.95
C ILE A 575 14.38 11.41 -6.38
N ALA A 576 14.09 10.33 -7.21
CA ALA A 576 14.54 8.91 -7.13
C ALA A 576 13.78 7.76 -7.82
N THR A 577 14.38 6.67 -8.39
CA THR A 577 14.17 5.18 -8.46
C THR A 577 14.22 4.35 -9.76
N LEU A 578 14.54 2.98 -9.72
CA LEU A 578 15.11 2.10 -10.75
C LEU A 578 14.29 0.97 -11.44
N TRP A 579 14.74 0.06 -12.21
CA TRP A 579 14.52 -0.98 -13.26
C TRP A 579 13.15 -1.12 -13.95
N SER A 580 12.01 -1.32 -13.30
CA SER A 580 10.69 -1.08 -13.93
C SER A 580 10.70 0.30 -14.59
N CYS A 581 11.63 1.07 -14.19
CA CYS A 581 12.08 2.36 -14.60
C CYS A 581 12.49 2.46 -16.06
N PHE A 582 13.20 1.52 -16.65
CA PHE A 582 13.56 1.66 -18.07
C PHE A 582 12.31 1.62 -18.94
N VAL A 583 11.39 0.70 -18.65
CA VAL A 583 10.13 0.60 -19.39
C VAL A 583 9.23 1.78 -19.03
N GLN A 584 9.11 2.12 -17.75
CA GLN A 584 8.34 3.26 -17.30
C GLN A 584 8.91 4.57 -17.85
N LEU A 585 10.23 4.75 -17.83
CA LEU A 585 10.92 5.89 -18.46
C LEU A 585 10.63 5.99 -19.94
N ALA A 586 10.75 4.91 -20.69
CA ALA A 586 10.53 4.92 -22.13
C ALA A 586 9.09 5.31 -22.46
N VAL A 587 8.11 4.76 -21.75
CA VAL A 587 6.69 5.06 -21.95
C VAL A 587 6.35 6.48 -21.46
N MET A 588 6.90 6.90 -20.33
CA MET A 588 6.73 8.26 -19.80
C MET A 588 7.28 9.31 -20.77
N GLU A 589 8.51 9.09 -21.22
CA GLU A 589 9.19 9.96 -22.20
C GLU A 589 8.42 10.03 -23.51
N TRP A 590 7.89 8.88 -23.98
CA TRP A 590 7.02 8.83 -25.15
C TRP A 590 5.72 9.63 -24.89
N GLY A 591 5.07 9.43 -23.75
CA GLY A 591 3.83 10.14 -23.39
C GLY A 591 4.02 11.65 -23.32
N LEU A 592 5.07 12.12 -22.64
CA LEU A 592 5.40 13.55 -22.52
C LEU A 592 5.74 14.22 -23.86
N ARG A 593 6.17 13.45 -24.87
CA ARG A 593 6.48 14.00 -26.20
C ARG A 593 5.33 13.94 -27.20
N HIS A 594 4.46 12.94 -27.11
CA HIS A 594 3.50 12.64 -28.16
C HIS A 594 2.03 12.91 -27.77
N ILE A 595 1.73 13.01 -26.48
CA ILE A 595 0.36 13.36 -26.06
C ILE A 595 0.23 14.88 -26.03
N PRO A 596 -0.64 15.46 -26.87
CA PRO A 596 -0.81 16.91 -26.93
C PRO A 596 -1.45 17.42 -25.62
N ASN A 597 -0.97 18.57 -25.15
CA ASN A 597 -1.44 19.25 -23.93
C ASN A 597 -1.43 18.35 -22.68
N ILE A 598 -0.45 17.45 -22.60
CA ILE A 598 -0.30 16.56 -21.45
C ILE A 598 -0.05 17.38 -20.18
N CYS A 599 -0.59 16.92 -19.05
CA CYS A 599 -0.55 17.57 -17.73
C CYS A 599 -1.32 18.92 -17.65
N GLU A 600 -2.06 19.34 -18.68
CA GLU A 600 -2.95 20.50 -18.61
C GLU A 600 -4.32 20.13 -18.05
N GLN A 601 -4.96 21.07 -17.37
CA GLN A 601 -6.36 20.89 -16.92
C GLN A 601 -7.30 20.92 -18.14
N GLY A 602 -8.26 19.98 -18.16
CA GLY A 602 -9.22 19.89 -19.29
C GLY A 602 -8.69 19.18 -20.53
N GLN A 603 -7.53 18.50 -20.44
CA GLN A 603 -7.02 17.67 -21.54
C GLN A 603 -8.06 16.62 -21.96
N ALA A 604 -8.32 16.51 -23.27
CA ALA A 604 -9.45 15.76 -23.84
C ALA A 604 -9.55 14.29 -23.41
N ASN A 605 -8.42 13.63 -23.17
CA ASN A 605 -8.34 12.23 -22.77
C ASN A 605 -8.00 12.05 -21.26
N ASN A 606 -8.10 13.12 -20.46
CA ASN A 606 -7.81 13.16 -19.03
C ASN A 606 -6.35 12.83 -18.65
N PHE A 607 -5.38 13.09 -19.53
CA PHE A 607 -3.96 12.99 -19.19
C PHE A 607 -3.48 14.25 -18.45
N THR A 608 -3.95 14.42 -17.22
CA THR A 608 -3.75 15.62 -16.39
C THR A 608 -2.63 15.47 -15.36
N CYS A 609 -1.94 14.33 -15.33
CA CYS A 609 -0.79 14.02 -14.46
C CYS A 609 -1.06 14.32 -12.96
N PRO A 610 -2.07 13.73 -12.33
CA PRO A 610 -2.49 14.12 -10.98
C PRO A 610 -1.39 13.96 -9.92
N ASN A 611 -0.68 12.85 -9.91
CA ASN A 611 0.43 12.62 -8.97
C ASN A 611 1.61 13.57 -9.24
N GLY A 612 2.00 13.70 -10.51
CA GLY A 612 3.06 14.64 -10.91
C GLY A 612 2.73 16.09 -10.56
N ARG A 613 1.45 16.47 -10.57
CA ARG A 613 0.97 17.81 -10.16
C ARG A 613 1.11 18.02 -8.65
N VAL A 614 0.72 17.05 -7.85
CA VAL A 614 0.92 17.09 -6.37
C VAL A 614 2.41 17.17 -6.04
N PHE A 615 3.22 16.37 -6.71
CA PHE A 615 4.67 16.39 -6.54
C PHE A 615 5.27 17.74 -6.95
N PHE A 616 4.83 18.30 -8.07
CA PHE A 616 5.23 19.64 -8.50
C PHE A 616 4.84 20.72 -7.47
N THR A 617 3.60 20.71 -6.97
CA THR A 617 3.16 21.65 -5.93
C THR A 617 3.99 21.51 -4.66
N ALA A 618 4.27 20.29 -4.21
CA ALA A 618 5.15 20.03 -3.06
C ALA A 618 6.57 20.56 -3.31
N SER A 619 7.12 20.37 -4.52
CA SER A 619 8.44 20.90 -4.88
C SER A 619 8.51 22.43 -4.88
N VAL A 620 7.40 23.10 -5.24
CA VAL A 620 7.30 24.58 -5.16
C VAL A 620 7.28 25.02 -3.68
N ILE A 621 6.50 24.34 -2.84
CA ILE A 621 6.34 24.67 -1.41
C ILE A 621 7.66 24.48 -0.65
N PHE A 622 8.24 23.29 -0.76
CA PHE A 622 9.41 22.91 0.05
C PHE A 622 10.73 23.24 -0.66
N GLY A 623 10.80 23.02 -1.97
CA GLY A 623 12.02 23.20 -2.73
C GLY A 623 12.24 24.65 -3.17
N LEU A 624 11.27 25.26 -3.82
CA LEU A 624 11.45 26.59 -4.45
C LEU A 624 11.23 27.74 -3.46
N ILE A 625 10.02 27.88 -2.89
CA ILE A 625 9.70 28.95 -1.93
C ILE A 625 10.38 28.70 -0.59
N GLY A 626 10.37 27.44 -0.16
CA GLY A 626 10.98 26.94 1.06
C GLY A 626 10.08 27.01 2.30
N PRO A 627 10.20 26.02 3.21
CA PRO A 627 9.33 25.88 4.37
C PRO A 627 9.48 27.06 5.35
N ARG A 628 10.60 27.77 5.33
CA ARG A 628 10.81 28.96 6.16
C ARG A 628 9.83 30.08 5.83
N ARG A 629 9.48 30.26 4.54
CA ARG A 629 8.55 31.30 4.11
C ARG A 629 7.07 30.91 4.33
N ILE A 630 6.78 29.63 4.24
CA ILE A 630 5.39 29.11 4.28
C ILE A 630 4.97 28.76 5.70
N PHE A 631 5.84 28.12 6.50
CA PHE A 631 5.48 27.53 7.79
C PHE A 631 6.15 28.21 9.00
N SER A 632 7.02 29.21 8.85
CA SER A 632 7.62 29.86 10.02
C SER A 632 6.64 30.72 10.80
N THR A 633 7.02 31.10 12.01
CA THR A 633 6.20 31.96 12.87
C THR A 633 5.92 33.30 12.17
N GLY A 634 4.64 33.65 12.07
CA GLY A 634 4.18 34.86 11.37
C GLY A 634 3.89 34.66 9.88
N SER A 635 4.15 33.49 9.29
CA SER A 635 3.69 33.17 7.94
C SER A 635 2.24 32.63 7.94
N LEU A 636 1.62 32.58 6.75
CA LEU A 636 0.23 32.19 6.56
C LEU A 636 -0.11 30.85 7.22
N TYR A 637 0.74 29.84 7.04
CA TYR A 637 0.57 28.49 7.57
C TYR A 637 1.44 28.18 8.79
N GLY A 638 1.97 29.20 9.49
CA GLY A 638 2.86 29.02 10.64
C GLY A 638 2.25 28.20 11.78
N GLY A 639 0.92 28.25 11.95
CA GLY A 639 0.19 27.44 12.94
C GLY A 639 0.33 25.93 12.75
N LEU A 640 0.63 25.45 11.54
CA LEU A 640 0.83 24.01 11.27
C LEU A 640 2.07 23.43 11.94
N GLN A 641 3.00 24.26 12.42
CA GLN A 641 4.16 23.79 13.21
C GLN A 641 3.75 23.14 14.54
N TYR A 642 2.63 23.53 15.13
CA TYR A 642 2.14 22.93 16.37
C TYR A 642 1.73 21.46 16.21
N PHE A 643 1.53 21.00 14.97
CA PHE A 643 1.25 19.59 14.70
C PHE A 643 2.43 18.65 15.01
N TRP A 644 3.68 19.13 14.97
CA TRP A 644 4.85 18.38 15.46
C TRP A 644 4.68 18.05 16.96
N LEU A 645 4.24 19.03 17.74
CA LEU A 645 3.99 18.83 19.17
C LEU A 645 2.81 17.87 19.41
N ALA A 646 1.71 18.04 18.68
CA ALA A 646 0.54 17.16 18.79
C ALA A 646 0.92 15.70 18.44
N GLY A 647 1.67 15.49 17.35
CA GLY A 647 2.16 14.18 16.95
C GLY A 647 3.11 13.54 17.95
N SER A 648 3.90 14.35 18.67
CA SER A 648 4.79 13.86 19.71
C SER A 648 4.04 13.50 21.00
N VAL A 649 3.07 14.29 21.43
CA VAL A 649 2.39 14.14 22.73
C VAL A 649 1.29 13.06 22.70
N VAL A 650 0.50 12.97 21.63
CA VAL A 650 -0.64 12.05 21.55
C VAL A 650 -0.24 10.57 21.75
N PRO A 651 0.89 10.04 21.21
CA PRO A 651 1.32 8.66 21.49
C PRO A 651 1.56 8.41 22.99
N PHE A 652 2.13 9.35 23.72
CA PHE A 652 2.35 9.21 25.17
C PHE A 652 1.04 9.15 25.94
N ILE A 653 0.08 9.99 25.57
CA ILE A 653 -1.26 9.98 26.18
C ILE A 653 -1.93 8.63 25.89
N ALA A 654 -1.90 8.18 24.64
CA ALA A 654 -2.49 6.91 24.25
C ALA A 654 -1.85 5.73 25.00
N TYR A 655 -0.52 5.70 25.12
CA TYR A 655 0.20 4.66 25.84
C TYR A 655 -0.11 4.69 27.36
N ALA A 656 -0.14 5.87 27.97
CA ALA A 656 -0.51 6.00 29.38
C ALA A 656 -1.94 5.50 29.64
N LEU A 657 -2.90 5.88 28.78
CA LEU A 657 -4.29 5.40 28.87
C LEU A 657 -4.38 3.87 28.64
N ALA A 658 -3.64 3.32 27.68
CA ALA A 658 -3.62 1.88 27.45
C ALA A 658 -3.03 1.11 28.65
N ARG A 659 -2.01 1.67 29.33
CA ARG A 659 -1.45 1.09 30.56
C ARG A 659 -2.38 1.21 31.77
N MET A 660 -3.09 2.34 31.90
CA MET A 660 -4.06 2.55 33.01
C MET A 660 -5.30 1.68 32.85
N PHE A 661 -5.71 1.43 31.60
CA PHE A 661 -6.92 0.69 31.26
C PHE A 661 -6.61 -0.45 30.26
N PRO A 662 -5.86 -1.48 30.64
CA PRO A 662 -5.37 -2.52 29.72
C PRO A 662 -6.51 -3.33 29.06
N ARG A 663 -7.67 -3.43 29.71
CA ARG A 663 -8.87 -4.10 29.15
C ARG A 663 -9.74 -3.19 28.28
N SER A 664 -9.36 -1.93 28.10
CA SER A 664 -10.12 -0.99 27.27
C SER A 664 -9.71 -1.08 25.81
N LYS A 665 -10.60 -0.66 24.91
CA LYS A 665 -10.33 -0.60 23.48
C LYS A 665 -9.29 0.47 23.07
N VAL A 666 -8.73 1.21 24.03
CA VAL A 666 -7.68 2.22 23.79
C VAL A 666 -6.41 1.60 23.21
N ARG A 667 -6.13 0.32 23.49
CA ARG A 667 -4.98 -0.38 22.92
C ARG A 667 -5.02 -0.43 21.38
N PHE A 668 -6.22 -0.37 20.77
CA PHE A 668 -6.39 -0.36 19.31
C PHE A 668 -6.24 1.04 18.70
N PHE A 669 -6.02 2.06 19.51
CA PHE A 669 -5.81 3.41 19.02
C PHE A 669 -4.38 3.56 18.50
N SER A 670 -4.26 3.83 17.20
CA SER A 670 -2.99 4.09 16.53
C SER A 670 -2.88 5.57 16.17
N SER A 671 -2.07 6.29 16.92
CA SER A 671 -1.81 7.71 16.65
C SER A 671 -1.21 7.98 15.26
N PRO A 672 -0.30 7.14 14.71
CA PRO A 672 0.15 7.30 13.33
C PRO A 672 -0.98 7.24 12.31
N LEU A 673 -1.93 6.33 12.48
CA LEU A 673 -3.07 6.19 11.56
C LEU A 673 -4.12 7.31 11.75
N PHE A 674 -4.32 7.77 12.97
CA PHE A 674 -5.22 8.87 13.28
C PHE A 674 -4.78 10.20 12.62
N PHE A 675 -3.47 10.45 12.53
CA PHE A 675 -2.93 11.61 11.84
C PHE A 675 -2.63 11.33 10.36
N GLY A 676 -2.01 10.21 10.05
CA GLY A 676 -1.40 9.91 8.74
C GLY A 676 -2.17 8.94 7.86
N GLY A 677 -3.25 8.32 8.37
CA GLY A 677 -4.04 7.38 7.56
C GLY A 677 -4.65 8.01 6.30
N MET A 678 -4.74 9.35 6.23
CA MET A 678 -5.30 10.14 5.14
C MET A 678 -4.26 10.91 4.31
N VAL A 679 -3.01 10.52 4.33
CA VAL A 679 -1.88 11.24 3.70
C VAL A 679 -2.01 11.43 2.18
N GLN A 680 -2.86 10.64 1.51
CA GLN A 680 -3.13 10.77 0.07
C GLN A 680 -4.23 11.81 -0.27
N LEU A 681 -4.68 12.59 0.66
CA LEU A 681 -5.67 13.64 0.45
C LEU A 681 -4.99 15.04 0.44
N PRO A 682 -4.80 15.71 -0.72
CA PRO A 682 -5.07 15.22 -2.06
C PRO A 682 -3.95 14.28 -2.61
N PRO A 683 -4.08 13.58 -3.75
CA PRO A 683 -5.11 13.73 -4.78
C PRO A 683 -6.40 12.95 -4.52
N ALA A 684 -6.44 12.03 -3.54
CA ALA A 684 -7.67 11.43 -3.08
C ALA A 684 -8.62 12.50 -2.49
N THR A 685 -9.90 12.21 -2.46
CA THR A 685 -10.92 13.09 -1.90
C THR A 685 -11.51 12.49 -0.61
N PRO A 686 -12.23 13.27 0.22
CA PRO A 686 -12.96 12.72 1.35
C PRO A 686 -13.94 11.60 0.95
N LEU A 687 -14.53 11.65 -0.27
CA LEU A 687 -15.36 10.57 -0.83
C LEU A 687 -14.61 9.23 -0.82
N ASN A 688 -13.37 9.22 -1.29
CA ASN A 688 -12.56 8.01 -1.38
C ASN A 688 -12.34 7.39 0.00
N TYR A 689 -11.87 8.18 0.96
CA TYR A 689 -11.59 7.69 2.33
C TYR A 689 -12.82 7.24 3.10
N LEU A 690 -13.91 8.00 3.00
CA LEU A 690 -15.15 7.66 3.71
C LEU A 690 -15.81 6.42 3.11
N SER A 691 -15.90 6.31 1.78
CA SER A 691 -16.48 5.11 1.12
C SER A 691 -15.59 3.88 1.34
N TRP A 692 -14.26 4.01 1.25
CA TRP A 692 -13.31 2.95 1.57
C TRP A 692 -13.48 2.45 3.02
N SER A 693 -13.58 3.38 3.96
CA SER A 693 -13.78 3.02 5.37
C SER A 693 -15.12 2.33 5.63
N LEU A 694 -16.21 2.81 5.00
CA LEU A 694 -17.54 2.18 5.14
C LEU A 694 -17.55 0.74 4.64
N VAL A 695 -17.01 0.49 3.44
CA VAL A 695 -16.88 -0.87 2.90
C VAL A 695 -15.99 -1.73 3.82
N GLY A 696 -14.88 -1.17 4.29
CA GLY A 696 -13.99 -1.84 5.23
C GLY A 696 -14.68 -2.24 6.54
N VAL A 697 -15.48 -1.36 7.13
CA VAL A 697 -16.29 -1.68 8.32
C VAL A 697 -17.25 -2.85 8.04
N VAL A 698 -17.90 -2.88 6.87
CA VAL A 698 -18.80 -3.97 6.52
C VAL A 698 -18.06 -5.32 6.45
N PHE A 699 -16.93 -5.38 5.73
CA PHE A 699 -16.21 -6.65 5.53
C PHE A 699 -15.36 -7.05 6.73
N GLN A 700 -14.61 -6.13 7.33
CA GLN A 700 -13.65 -6.44 8.39
C GLN A 700 -14.26 -6.44 9.81
N ARG A 701 -15.48 -5.91 9.98
CA ARG A 701 -16.16 -5.96 11.28
C ARG A 701 -17.44 -6.78 11.22
N ILE A 702 -18.38 -6.43 10.34
CA ILE A 702 -19.72 -7.06 10.33
C ILE A 702 -19.63 -8.48 9.78
N ILE A 703 -19.08 -8.65 8.57
CA ILE A 703 -19.00 -9.97 7.91
C ILE A 703 -18.01 -10.88 8.65
N ARG A 704 -16.84 -10.37 9.05
CA ARG A 704 -15.85 -11.14 9.82
C ARG A 704 -16.43 -11.72 11.10
N ASN A 705 -17.19 -10.93 11.86
CA ASN A 705 -17.77 -11.41 13.12
C ASN A 705 -18.97 -12.36 12.91
N ARG A 706 -19.83 -12.08 11.91
CA ARG A 706 -21.05 -12.85 11.70
C ARG A 706 -20.87 -14.10 10.85
N TYR A 707 -19.93 -14.06 9.88
CA TYR A 707 -19.69 -15.12 8.89
C TYR A 707 -18.19 -15.43 8.81
N ARG A 708 -17.56 -15.75 9.96
CA ARG A 708 -16.11 -15.97 10.08
C ARG A 708 -15.59 -17.02 9.10
N GLY A 709 -16.29 -18.14 8.92
CA GLY A 709 -15.90 -19.20 7.99
C GLY A 709 -15.89 -18.74 6.53
N TRP A 710 -16.89 -17.95 6.10
CA TRP A 710 -16.90 -17.32 4.79
C TRP A 710 -15.75 -16.32 4.65
N TRP A 711 -15.54 -15.47 5.65
CA TRP A 711 -14.47 -14.46 5.64
C TRP A 711 -13.10 -15.12 5.50
N MET A 712 -12.80 -16.14 6.30
CA MET A 712 -11.56 -16.91 6.24
C MET A 712 -11.31 -17.54 4.86
N ARG A 713 -12.35 -17.92 4.14
CA ARG A 713 -12.21 -18.66 2.88
C ARG A 713 -12.26 -17.77 1.64
N PHE A 714 -13.07 -16.71 1.65
CA PHE A 714 -13.43 -15.96 0.45
C PHE A 714 -13.09 -14.47 0.47
N ASN A 715 -12.80 -13.85 1.62
CA ASN A 715 -12.57 -12.40 1.70
C ASN A 715 -11.46 -11.91 0.76
N TYR A 716 -10.28 -12.53 0.78
CA TYR A 716 -9.17 -12.15 -0.09
C TYR A 716 -9.44 -12.47 -1.57
N ILE A 717 -10.19 -13.54 -1.82
CA ILE A 717 -10.61 -13.90 -3.19
C ILE A 717 -11.62 -12.89 -3.74
N THR A 718 -12.51 -12.36 -2.91
CA THR A 718 -13.43 -11.27 -3.27
C THR A 718 -12.65 -10.03 -3.66
N SER A 719 -11.67 -9.61 -2.85
CA SER A 719 -10.78 -8.48 -3.17
C SER A 719 -10.11 -8.67 -4.52
N ALA A 720 -9.47 -9.82 -4.74
CA ALA A 720 -8.80 -10.14 -5.99
C ALA A 720 -9.76 -10.11 -7.21
N GLY A 721 -10.95 -10.69 -7.08
CA GLY A 721 -11.95 -10.73 -8.15
C GLY A 721 -12.49 -9.35 -8.54
N LEU A 722 -12.74 -8.49 -7.55
CA LEU A 722 -13.20 -7.11 -7.78
C LEU A 722 -12.11 -6.29 -8.49
N ASP A 723 -10.87 -6.34 -8.01
CA ASP A 723 -9.75 -5.57 -8.56
C ASP A 723 -9.40 -6.01 -10.00
N VAL A 724 -9.40 -7.32 -10.27
CA VAL A 724 -9.08 -7.84 -11.61
C VAL A 724 -10.19 -7.54 -12.60
N GLY A 725 -11.46 -7.73 -12.20
CA GLY A 725 -12.62 -7.44 -13.06
C GLY A 725 -12.67 -5.98 -13.48
N LEU A 726 -12.49 -5.10 -12.52
CA LEU A 726 -12.36 -3.66 -12.74
C LEU A 726 -11.23 -3.32 -13.72
N THR A 727 -10.01 -3.79 -13.43
CA THR A 727 -8.81 -3.42 -14.21
C THR A 727 -8.93 -3.88 -15.66
N ILE A 728 -9.36 -5.11 -15.92
CA ILE A 728 -9.52 -5.64 -17.29
C ILE A 728 -10.61 -4.86 -18.02
N CYS A 729 -11.76 -4.59 -17.40
CA CYS A 729 -12.82 -3.79 -18.00
C CYS A 729 -12.33 -2.38 -18.35
N THR A 730 -11.58 -1.72 -17.47
CA THR A 730 -11.03 -0.38 -17.72
C THR A 730 -10.06 -0.38 -18.89
N ILE A 731 -9.17 -1.37 -18.99
CA ILE A 731 -8.25 -1.50 -20.11
C ILE A 731 -9.03 -1.63 -21.44
N ILE A 732 -10.08 -2.44 -21.45
CA ILE A 732 -10.93 -2.61 -22.65
C ILE A 732 -11.65 -1.31 -22.99
N ILE A 733 -12.23 -0.60 -22.02
CA ILE A 733 -12.89 0.69 -22.25
C ILE A 733 -11.91 1.71 -22.85
N ILE A 734 -10.68 1.79 -22.30
CA ILE A 734 -9.66 2.70 -22.82
C ILE A 734 -9.26 2.30 -24.24
N ALA A 735 -8.95 1.04 -24.48
CA ALA A 735 -8.46 0.56 -25.79
C ALA A 735 -9.55 0.62 -26.87
N ALA A 736 -10.78 0.24 -26.57
CA ALA A 736 -11.85 0.13 -27.56
C ALA A 736 -12.63 1.44 -27.78
N LEU A 737 -12.72 2.30 -26.76
CA LEU A 737 -13.60 3.48 -26.82
C LEU A 737 -12.80 4.80 -26.74
N ASN A 738 -11.93 4.97 -25.75
CA ASN A 738 -11.23 6.24 -25.58
C ASN A 738 -10.19 6.49 -26.67
N LEU A 739 -9.39 5.46 -27.04
CA LEU A 739 -8.38 5.59 -28.10
C LEU A 739 -9.00 5.75 -29.49
N THR A 740 -10.23 5.27 -29.71
CA THR A 740 -10.98 5.46 -30.97
C THR A 740 -11.73 6.78 -31.05
N GLY A 741 -11.63 7.63 -30.03
CA GLY A 741 -12.31 8.93 -29.96
C GLY A 741 -13.83 8.84 -29.74
N THR A 742 -14.35 7.69 -29.33
CA THR A 742 -15.77 7.50 -29.06
C THR A 742 -16.15 8.28 -27.80
N SER A 743 -17.10 9.21 -27.93
CA SER A 743 -17.60 10.01 -26.82
C SER A 743 -18.54 9.19 -25.92
N PHE A 744 -18.58 9.55 -24.62
CA PHE A 744 -19.53 8.97 -23.67
C PHE A 744 -21.00 9.22 -24.09
N PRO A 745 -21.92 8.30 -23.79
CA PRO A 745 -23.34 8.49 -24.07
C PRO A 745 -23.87 9.79 -23.45
N LYS A 746 -24.44 10.67 -24.24
CA LYS A 746 -25.01 11.96 -23.78
C LYS A 746 -26.45 11.74 -23.32
N TRP A 747 -26.64 11.60 -22.04
CA TRP A 747 -27.95 11.51 -21.39
C TRP A 747 -27.85 12.15 -19.99
N TRP A 748 -29.00 12.39 -19.34
CA TRP A 748 -29.06 13.14 -18.09
C TRP A 748 -28.04 12.66 -17.03
N GLY A 749 -27.91 11.36 -16.80
CA GLY A 749 -27.00 10.80 -15.80
C GLY A 749 -25.51 11.08 -16.07
N ASN A 750 -25.10 11.34 -17.31
CA ASN A 750 -23.74 11.70 -17.67
C ASN A 750 -23.53 13.22 -17.78
N THR A 751 -24.60 14.00 -17.93
CA THR A 751 -24.52 15.47 -18.11
C THR A 751 -24.83 16.23 -16.83
N ALA A 752 -25.76 15.79 -15.98
CA ALA A 752 -26.11 16.50 -14.75
C ALA A 752 -24.91 16.69 -13.78
N PRO A 753 -24.05 15.68 -13.52
CA PRO A 753 -22.89 15.88 -12.67
C PRO A 753 -21.93 16.95 -13.20
N THR A 754 -21.76 17.06 -14.52
CA THR A 754 -20.77 17.98 -15.14
C THR A 754 -21.18 19.46 -15.10
N THR A 755 -22.40 19.77 -14.67
CA THR A 755 -22.90 21.15 -14.55
C THR A 755 -22.78 21.71 -13.14
N THR A 756 -22.35 20.91 -12.17
CA THR A 756 -22.23 21.30 -10.77
C THR A 756 -20.98 22.15 -10.53
N MET A 757 -21.04 23.06 -9.55
CA MET A 757 -19.87 23.85 -9.14
C MET A 757 -18.74 22.96 -8.57
N ASP A 758 -19.08 21.81 -7.96
CA ASP A 758 -18.13 20.80 -7.49
C ASP A 758 -17.30 20.19 -8.63
N PHE A 759 -17.95 19.85 -9.74
CA PHE A 759 -17.25 19.28 -10.91
C PHE A 759 -16.43 20.31 -11.69
N LEU A 760 -16.90 21.58 -11.70
CA LEU A 760 -16.28 22.69 -12.43
C LEU A 760 -15.22 23.43 -11.61
N ASP A 761 -14.88 22.99 -10.41
CA ASP A 761 -13.94 23.61 -9.46
C ASP A 761 -14.26 25.09 -9.16
N THR A 762 -15.55 25.45 -9.18
CA THR A 762 -16.03 26.84 -9.00
C THR A 762 -16.75 27.06 -7.68
N ALA A 763 -16.77 26.10 -6.78
CA ALA A 763 -17.45 26.17 -5.48
C ALA A 763 -16.65 26.99 -4.46
N VAL A 764 -16.45 28.28 -4.71
CA VAL A 764 -15.77 29.22 -3.81
C VAL A 764 -16.77 30.22 -3.22
N GLN A 765 -16.58 30.61 -1.96
CA GLN A 765 -17.53 31.51 -1.27
C GLN A 765 -17.45 32.93 -1.79
N LYS A 766 -16.24 33.44 -2.02
CA LYS A 766 -15.99 34.79 -2.55
C LYS A 766 -15.15 34.72 -3.81
N LYS A 767 -15.47 35.57 -4.75
CA LYS A 767 -14.67 35.75 -5.97
C LYS A 767 -13.95 37.10 -5.88
N VAL A 768 -12.72 37.13 -6.35
CA VAL A 768 -11.92 38.35 -6.40
C VAL A 768 -12.37 39.19 -7.59
N SER A 769 -12.65 40.48 -7.40
CA SER A 769 -13.02 41.40 -8.47
C SER A 769 -11.81 41.64 -9.40
N ALA A 770 -12.11 42.04 -10.66
CA ALA A 770 -11.04 42.31 -11.61
C ALA A 770 -10.15 43.48 -11.13
N GLY A 771 -8.87 43.22 -10.96
CA GLY A 771 -7.89 44.20 -10.46
C GLY A 771 -7.69 44.22 -8.94
N GLU A 772 -8.48 43.46 -8.19
CA GLU A 772 -8.29 43.27 -6.74
C GLU A 772 -7.46 42.03 -6.44
N ILE A 773 -6.92 41.98 -5.25
CA ILE A 773 -6.18 40.82 -4.69
C ILE A 773 -6.70 40.51 -3.28
N PHE A 774 -6.70 39.25 -2.89
CA PHE A 774 -6.93 38.84 -1.52
C PHE A 774 -5.59 38.45 -0.84
N GLY A 775 -5.58 38.37 0.46
CA GLY A 775 -4.40 37.96 1.21
C GLY A 775 -3.69 39.10 1.92
N PRO A 776 -2.44 38.91 2.33
CA PRO A 776 -1.64 39.96 2.96
C PRO A 776 -1.41 41.14 2.00
N PRO A 777 -1.17 42.36 2.51
CA PRO A 777 -0.87 43.51 1.67
C PRO A 777 0.33 43.26 0.73
N ALA A 778 0.30 43.82 -0.48
CA ALA A 778 1.32 43.63 -1.48
C ALA A 778 2.75 43.93 -0.91
N GLY A 779 3.68 42.99 -1.11
CA GLY A 779 5.06 43.08 -0.63
C GLY A 779 5.27 42.84 0.88
N SER A 780 4.23 42.52 1.66
CA SER A 780 4.36 42.24 3.10
C SER A 780 4.80 40.79 3.41
N TRP A 781 4.69 39.87 2.44
CA TRP A 781 5.15 38.51 2.60
C TRP A 781 6.66 38.37 2.40
N LYS A 782 7.29 37.53 3.21
CA LYS A 782 8.76 37.34 3.25
C LYS A 782 9.24 36.33 2.22
#